data_2781e86d7781ae010f21a644e6ca22ae
#
_entry.id   2781e86d7781ae010f21a644e6ca22ae
#
_cell.length_a   1.000
_cell.length_b   1.000
_cell.length_c   1.000
_cell.angle_alpha   90.00
_cell.angle_beta   90.00
_cell.angle_gamma   90.00
#
_symmetry.space_group_name_H-M   'P 1'
#
loop_
_entity.id
_entity.type
_entity.pdbx_description
1 polymer ?
#
loop_
_entity_poly.entity_id
_entity_poly.type
_entity_poly.pdbx_seq_one_letter_code
_entity_poly.pdbx_strand_id
1 'polypeptide(L)'
;MIIKSITLNNYRLYGGDNTIVFNNKEDKNICLISGENGFGKTTFLHSLIWCLYGRLITEVEAEVRKDIANNGYNAFLKGNLNNNARARFEAMGDNDKEQIRRRGYTPENEHLKSMTTYFVAIDFADVVIPSLPCTSLKVIRSYDMVTEKESVDILIDGVKNELTAEIGSEVFINDFILNKDIARFFFFDSEQIVALAETNTSAERKRLCSAYNEVLGVRKYEELKRNLENVRLRFRKKSSDVESRERLIALLDKQDKLKKEIEEVKQRTSDCEKDLYSLRAEDESIQLQLMREGNNTTTLEIQRVESVIASAKQKDEEYKKKLKTFIDFAPFAISGKLFQETRDQLEHNFKLNEDKNLQLSKNLVVSDITSDLLLMLSKVAIPQETSFVLQQEILSILDKYKGDVSEEQTLLPLQEHDYEEFMAVYNNVTTTYKAEFEHLADDYRKNKQILERNSRRLSNINSKESDELIKNIRSKKNDIEHLISEKDKEIRLTHETLGTLTQELATVSKQVSELSKKVSLDDSDAKKDKVAELLISELSTFLVSLKQEKKFSLERRIKGVLNNLMHKEDFIGRVEVIINGEDMDIELYTVDDKLINKDSLSKGEQQLYATSILKALVDESGIQFPVFIDSPLQKFDKSHATKIITEFYPQISKQVVLFPLLYKELTADEYEVMKPLVNATYLIKNDTTHSYFEKVKIDNFITE
;
A
#
# COMPACT_ATOMS: atom_id res chain seq x y z
N MET A 1 19.68 6.20 -11.36
CA MET A 1 19.95 7.15 -10.25
C MET A 1 20.71 6.41 -9.17
N ILE A 2 21.80 6.99 -8.69
CA ILE A 2 22.63 6.47 -7.59
C ILE A 2 22.91 7.60 -6.61
N ILE A 3 23.11 7.28 -5.34
CA ILE A 3 23.54 8.26 -4.33
C ILE A 3 25.06 8.34 -4.35
N LYS A 4 25.58 9.57 -4.49
CA LYS A 4 27.01 9.88 -4.46
C LYS A 4 27.50 10.13 -3.04
N SER A 5 26.74 10.91 -2.27
CA SER A 5 27.05 11.19 -0.88
C SER A 5 25.80 11.52 -0.07
N ILE A 6 25.89 11.28 1.23
CA ILE A 6 24.88 11.64 2.23
C ILE A 6 25.60 12.40 3.33
N THR A 7 25.08 13.57 3.68
CA THR A 7 25.59 14.40 4.77
C THR A 7 24.51 14.65 5.80
N LEU A 8 24.80 14.34 7.05
CA LEU A 8 23.99 14.71 8.22
C LEU A 8 24.74 15.76 9.02
N ASN A 9 24.07 16.84 9.37
CA ASN A 9 24.60 17.85 10.26
C ASN A 9 23.72 18.01 11.48
N ASN A 10 24.25 17.82 12.68
CA ASN A 10 23.58 17.96 13.97
C ASN A 10 22.22 17.24 14.06
N TYR A 11 22.07 16.08 13.41
CA TYR A 11 20.82 15.33 13.38
C TYR A 11 20.80 14.22 14.44
N ARG A 12 19.92 14.33 15.43
CA ARG A 12 19.75 13.35 16.53
C ARG A 12 21.08 12.97 17.19
N LEU A 13 21.49 11.72 17.02
CA LEU A 13 22.75 11.22 17.59
C LEU A 13 23.99 11.77 16.87
N TYR A 14 23.87 12.19 15.61
CA TYR A 14 24.98 12.67 14.81
C TYR A 14 25.29 14.13 15.08
N GLY A 15 26.47 14.40 15.63
CA GLY A 15 26.93 15.77 15.94
C GLY A 15 27.91 16.30 14.91
N GLY A 16 27.76 17.57 14.51
CA GLY A 16 28.58 18.17 13.45
C GLY A 16 28.30 17.60 12.08
N ASP A 17 29.26 17.76 11.15
CA ASP A 17 29.15 17.25 9.78
C ASP A 17 29.58 15.79 9.68
N ASN A 18 28.64 14.93 9.31
CA ASN A 18 28.86 13.50 9.11
C ASN A 18 28.53 13.14 7.67
N THR A 19 29.54 12.81 6.87
CA THR A 19 29.38 12.52 5.44
C THR A 19 29.84 11.10 5.09
N ILE A 20 28.95 10.39 4.40
CA ILE A 20 29.26 9.11 3.75
C ILE A 20 29.38 9.37 2.24
N VAL A 21 30.45 8.86 1.62
CA VAL A 21 30.68 8.94 0.18
C VAL A 21 30.65 7.54 -0.41
N PHE A 22 29.80 7.33 -1.38
CA PHE A 22 29.66 6.07 -2.10
C PHE A 22 30.49 6.10 -3.38
N ASN A 23 31.37 5.10 -3.53
CA ASN A 23 32.20 4.93 -4.71
C ASN A 23 31.66 3.74 -5.51
N ASN A 24 30.65 3.95 -6.32
CA ASN A 24 30.09 2.88 -7.12
C ASN A 24 31.06 2.39 -8.19
N LYS A 25 31.24 1.06 -8.24
CA LYS A 25 31.93 0.35 -9.33
C LYS A 25 30.94 -0.66 -9.89
N GLU A 26 30.99 -0.92 -11.19
CA GLU A 26 30.00 -1.79 -11.88
C GLU A 26 29.89 -3.19 -11.25
N ASP A 27 31.00 -3.75 -10.77
CA ASP A 27 31.02 -5.11 -10.18
C ASP A 27 30.88 -5.14 -8.65
N LYS A 28 30.77 -3.98 -7.98
CA LYS A 28 30.73 -3.84 -6.52
C LYS A 28 29.68 -2.80 -6.12
N ASN A 29 28.48 -3.28 -5.89
CA ASN A 29 27.33 -2.40 -5.61
C ASN A 29 26.89 -2.38 -4.13
N ILE A 30 27.56 -3.12 -3.24
CA ILE A 30 27.21 -3.21 -1.82
C ILE A 30 28.07 -2.25 -0.99
N CYS A 31 27.43 -1.44 -0.16
CA CYS A 31 28.06 -0.66 0.90
C CYS A 31 27.60 -1.20 2.27
N LEU A 32 28.55 -1.42 3.18
CA LEU A 32 28.26 -1.84 4.53
C LEU A 32 28.42 -0.68 5.50
N ILE A 33 27.41 -0.46 6.32
CA ILE A 33 27.43 0.52 7.40
C ILE A 33 27.02 -0.22 8.67
N SER A 34 27.97 -0.46 9.56
CA SER A 34 27.70 -1.17 10.81
C SER A 34 27.95 -0.30 12.04
N GLY A 35 27.42 -0.71 13.16
CA GLY A 35 27.59 -0.07 14.45
C GLY A 35 26.84 -0.83 15.52
N GLU A 36 27.18 -0.60 16.77
CA GLU A 36 26.49 -1.20 17.89
C GLU A 36 25.03 -0.74 18.00
N ASN A 37 24.24 -1.47 18.79
CA ASN A 37 22.85 -1.08 19.04
C ASN A 37 22.80 0.28 19.76
N GLY A 38 21.92 1.16 19.31
CA GLY A 38 21.81 2.50 19.87
C GLY A 38 22.77 3.54 19.25
N PHE A 39 23.74 3.17 18.40
CA PHE A 39 24.67 4.12 17.78
C PHE A 39 24.09 4.89 16.60
N GLY A 40 22.88 4.57 16.13
CA GLY A 40 22.15 5.40 15.19
C GLY A 40 21.93 4.83 13.79
N LYS A 41 22.01 3.50 13.57
CA LYS A 41 21.70 2.85 12.28
C LYS A 41 20.30 3.24 11.78
N THR A 42 19.27 2.96 12.56
CA THR A 42 17.88 3.30 12.25
C THR A 42 17.66 4.82 12.19
N THR A 43 18.37 5.60 13.02
CA THR A 43 18.36 7.07 12.96
C THR A 43 18.86 7.58 11.61
N PHE A 44 19.90 6.96 11.07
CA PHE A 44 20.40 7.29 9.73
C PHE A 44 19.36 6.99 8.65
N LEU A 45 18.72 5.83 8.68
CA LEU A 45 17.64 5.48 7.75
C LEU A 45 16.48 6.47 7.82
N HIS A 46 16.00 6.78 9.04
CA HIS A 46 14.95 7.79 9.24
C HIS A 46 15.34 9.19 8.74
N SER A 47 16.64 9.54 8.82
CA SER A 47 17.11 10.83 8.31
C SER A 47 16.95 10.97 6.81
N LEU A 48 17.16 9.89 6.05
CA LEU A 48 16.99 9.87 4.59
C LEU A 48 15.52 10.02 4.21
N ILE A 49 14.64 9.26 4.89
CA ILE A 49 13.21 9.32 4.67
C ILE A 49 12.68 10.71 5.03
N TRP A 50 13.15 11.31 6.14
CA TRP A 50 12.79 12.68 6.49
C TRP A 50 13.31 13.68 5.46
N CYS A 51 14.55 13.54 4.97
CA CYS A 51 15.12 14.42 3.95
C CYS A 51 14.23 14.45 2.70
N LEU A 52 13.75 13.32 2.25
CA LEU A 52 12.91 13.21 1.06
C LEU A 52 11.47 13.68 1.32
N TYR A 53 10.84 13.23 2.40
CA TYR A 53 9.38 13.35 2.55
C TYR A 53 8.92 14.32 3.65
N GLY A 54 9.81 14.80 4.54
CA GLY A 54 9.43 15.72 5.61
C GLY A 54 8.27 15.19 6.45
N ARG A 55 7.17 15.93 6.52
CA ARG A 55 5.98 15.53 7.26
C ARG A 55 5.34 14.23 6.76
N LEU A 56 5.50 13.91 5.47
CA LEU A 56 4.96 12.69 4.87
C LEU A 56 5.74 11.42 5.30
N ILE A 57 6.82 11.54 6.10
CA ILE A 57 7.50 10.41 6.73
C ILE A 57 6.52 9.49 7.48
N THR A 58 5.43 10.04 8.03
CA THR A 58 4.37 9.28 8.69
C THR A 58 3.65 8.27 7.78
N GLU A 59 3.71 8.46 6.48
CA GLU A 59 3.12 7.54 5.50
C GLU A 59 4.08 6.41 5.13
N VAL A 60 5.39 6.65 5.25
CA VAL A 60 6.46 5.71 4.91
C VAL A 60 6.84 4.86 6.12
N GLU A 61 7.01 5.47 7.30
CA GLU A 61 7.58 4.84 8.49
C GLU A 61 6.57 4.76 9.64
N ALA A 62 6.26 3.53 10.06
CA ALA A 62 5.20 3.28 11.04
C ALA A 62 5.58 3.70 12.47
N GLU A 63 6.87 3.58 12.86
CA GLU A 63 7.33 3.99 14.19
C GLU A 63 7.29 5.50 14.36
N VAL A 64 7.77 6.24 13.34
CA VAL A 64 7.73 7.70 13.33
C VAL A 64 6.29 8.21 13.31
N ARG A 65 5.37 7.48 12.66
CA ARG A 65 3.94 7.80 12.69
C ARG A 65 3.38 7.79 14.11
N LYS A 66 3.72 6.79 14.93
CA LYS A 66 3.28 6.69 16.32
C LYS A 66 3.82 7.85 17.17
N ASP A 67 5.09 8.17 16.99
CA ASP A 67 5.73 9.28 17.71
C ASP A 67 5.10 10.63 17.35
N ILE A 68 4.90 10.91 16.06
CA ILE A 68 4.28 12.16 15.61
C ILE A 68 2.79 12.24 15.99
N ALA A 69 2.08 11.11 16.01
CA ALA A 69 0.68 11.07 16.45
C ALA A 69 0.54 11.43 17.94
N ASN A 70 1.49 11.02 18.79
CA ASN A 70 1.48 11.29 20.22
C ASN A 70 1.98 12.71 20.56
N ASN A 71 3.05 13.15 19.92
CA ASN A 71 3.79 14.34 20.31
C ASN A 71 3.62 15.54 19.34
N GLY A 72 3.11 15.28 18.14
CA GLY A 72 2.99 16.26 17.06
C GLY A 72 4.27 16.44 16.25
N TYR A 73 4.11 16.90 15.00
CA TYR A 73 5.25 17.05 14.06
C TYR A 73 6.28 18.08 14.50
N ASN A 74 5.85 19.19 15.11
CA ASN A 74 6.78 20.21 15.61
C ASN A 74 7.65 19.68 16.76
N ALA A 75 7.11 18.85 17.64
CA ALA A 75 7.88 18.21 18.70
C ALA A 75 8.90 17.22 18.10
N PHE A 76 8.51 16.44 17.09
CA PHE A 76 9.42 15.59 16.34
C PHE A 76 10.57 16.37 15.72
N LEU A 77 10.29 17.52 15.04
CA LEU A 77 11.34 18.36 14.45
C LEU A 77 12.28 18.93 15.52
N LYS A 78 11.75 19.47 16.61
CA LYS A 78 12.56 19.96 17.73
C LYS A 78 13.39 18.84 18.37
N GLY A 79 12.84 17.61 18.41
CA GLY A 79 13.51 16.42 18.90
C GLY A 79 14.70 15.94 18.06
N ASN A 80 14.78 16.34 16.80
CA ASN A 80 15.83 15.90 15.88
C ASN A 80 17.15 16.70 15.98
N LEU A 81 17.19 17.81 16.71
CA LEU A 81 18.46 18.50 16.94
C LEU A 81 19.35 17.68 17.89
N ASN A 82 20.62 17.51 17.52
CA ASN A 82 21.62 16.82 18.35
C ASN A 82 21.72 17.43 19.77
N ASN A 83 21.88 16.59 20.77
CA ASN A 83 21.87 17.01 22.18
C ASN A 83 22.94 18.06 22.51
N ASN A 84 24.15 17.95 21.94
CA ASN A 84 25.20 18.94 22.14
C ASN A 84 24.86 20.29 21.49
N ALA A 85 24.30 20.28 20.30
CA ALA A 85 23.82 21.47 19.62
C ALA A 85 22.64 22.08 20.38
N ARG A 86 21.74 21.23 20.92
CA ARG A 86 20.61 21.67 21.77
C ARG A 86 21.07 22.35 23.05
N ALA A 87 22.03 21.77 23.77
CA ALA A 87 22.56 22.38 24.98
C ALA A 87 23.16 23.77 24.70
N ARG A 88 23.88 23.92 23.56
CA ARG A 88 24.41 25.23 23.12
C ARG A 88 23.30 26.20 22.73
N PHE A 89 22.25 25.71 22.04
CA PHE A 89 21.07 26.52 21.70
C PHE A 89 20.30 27.00 22.94
N GLU A 90 20.16 26.17 23.96
CA GLU A 90 19.52 26.53 25.22
C GLU A 90 20.33 27.56 25.99
N ALA A 91 21.64 27.47 25.97
CA ALA A 91 22.57 28.42 26.56
C ALA A 91 22.68 29.76 25.79
N MET A 92 22.12 29.83 24.57
CA MET A 92 22.16 31.02 23.72
C MET A 92 21.28 32.14 24.31
N GLY A 93 21.80 33.37 24.32
CA GLY A 93 21.09 34.55 24.84
C GLY A 93 19.78 34.86 24.10
N ASP A 94 18.77 35.31 24.81
CA ASP A 94 17.47 35.65 24.23
C ASP A 94 17.55 36.77 23.19
N ASN A 95 18.48 37.72 23.38
CA ASN A 95 18.74 38.82 22.43
C ASN A 95 19.19 38.29 21.08
N ASP A 96 20.08 37.32 21.06
CA ASP A 96 20.57 36.70 19.82
C ASP A 96 19.44 35.92 19.10
N LYS A 97 18.64 35.17 19.82
CA LYS A 97 17.46 34.47 19.30
C LYS A 97 16.46 35.46 18.69
N GLU A 98 16.19 36.57 19.38
CA GLU A 98 15.25 37.59 18.89
C GLU A 98 15.79 38.34 17.68
N GLN A 99 17.08 38.62 17.65
CA GLN A 99 17.76 39.22 16.49
C GLN A 99 17.67 38.34 15.24
N ILE A 100 17.93 37.05 15.41
CA ILE A 100 17.79 36.07 14.31
C ILE A 100 16.33 35.95 13.85
N ARG A 101 15.35 35.96 14.77
CA ARG A 101 13.92 35.92 14.41
C ARG A 101 13.50 37.16 13.58
N ARG A 102 14.04 38.34 13.89
CA ARG A 102 13.64 39.57 13.22
C ARG A 102 14.38 39.83 11.91
N ARG A 103 15.67 39.55 11.87
CA ARG A 103 16.55 39.94 10.75
C ARG A 103 17.17 38.76 9.96
N GLY A 104 16.98 37.55 10.46
CA GLY A 104 17.66 36.36 9.94
C GLY A 104 19.14 36.30 10.34
N TYR A 105 19.87 35.40 9.72
CA TYR A 105 21.31 35.28 9.93
C TYR A 105 22.04 36.37 9.14
N THR A 106 22.88 37.10 9.83
CA THR A 106 23.78 38.10 9.26
C THR A 106 25.21 37.57 9.28
N PRO A 107 26.16 38.15 8.54
CA PRO A 107 27.55 37.69 8.57
C PRO A 107 28.17 37.67 9.99
N GLU A 108 27.66 38.53 10.89
CA GLU A 108 28.13 38.60 12.28
C GLU A 108 27.65 37.44 13.15
N ASN A 109 26.46 36.92 12.90
CA ASN A 109 25.85 35.84 13.68
C ASN A 109 25.71 34.50 12.91
N GLU A 110 26.29 34.40 11.72
CA GLU A 110 26.21 33.19 10.91
C GLU A 110 26.84 31.97 11.59
N HIS A 111 27.86 32.20 12.45
CA HIS A 111 28.46 31.14 13.26
C HIS A 111 27.46 30.45 14.20
N LEU A 112 26.39 31.15 14.63
CA LEU A 112 25.33 30.62 15.47
C LEU A 112 24.46 29.58 14.72
N LYS A 113 24.42 29.66 13.40
CA LYS A 113 23.64 28.74 12.58
C LYS A 113 24.01 27.28 12.83
N SER A 114 25.27 26.99 13.06
CA SER A 114 25.74 25.64 13.41
C SER A 114 25.20 25.07 14.73
N MET A 115 24.66 25.94 15.61
CA MET A 115 24.07 25.55 16.90
C MET A 115 22.54 25.47 16.84
N THR A 116 21.94 26.20 15.92
CA THR A 116 20.49 26.40 15.82
C THR A 116 19.85 25.56 14.74
N THR A 117 20.62 25.06 13.77
CA THR A 117 20.11 24.34 12.63
C THR A 117 20.67 22.93 12.57
N TYR A 118 19.87 22.05 12.00
CA TYR A 118 20.34 20.75 11.52
C TYR A 118 19.84 20.54 10.10
N PHE A 119 20.58 19.73 9.34
CA PHE A 119 20.16 19.39 7.99
C PHE A 119 20.59 17.98 7.60
N VAL A 120 19.88 17.46 6.60
CA VAL A 120 20.25 16.23 5.88
C VAL A 120 20.32 16.56 4.41
N ALA A 121 21.42 16.16 3.78
CA ALA A 121 21.64 16.39 2.36
C ALA A 121 21.94 15.06 1.65
N ILE A 122 21.28 14.81 0.52
CA ILE A 122 21.48 13.64 -0.34
C ILE A 122 21.90 14.12 -1.70
N ASP A 123 23.08 13.71 -2.16
CA ASP A 123 23.64 13.97 -3.47
C ASP A 123 23.39 12.78 -4.39
N PHE A 124 22.66 12.97 -5.47
CA PHE A 124 22.37 11.97 -6.49
C PHE A 124 23.21 12.19 -7.73
N ALA A 125 23.61 11.10 -8.37
CA ALA A 125 24.21 11.07 -9.70
C ALA A 125 23.40 10.15 -10.63
N ASP A 126 23.70 10.20 -11.92
CA ASP A 126 22.97 9.46 -12.96
C ASP A 126 21.46 9.71 -12.91
N VAL A 127 21.09 10.96 -12.70
CA VAL A 127 19.69 11.39 -12.61
C VAL A 127 19.15 11.60 -14.02
N VAL A 128 17.97 11.04 -14.30
CA VAL A 128 17.26 11.28 -15.55
C VAL A 128 15.94 11.95 -15.24
N ILE A 129 15.84 13.23 -15.55
CA ILE A 129 14.59 13.99 -15.45
C ILE A 129 14.08 14.24 -16.87
N PRO A 130 12.85 13.83 -17.22
CA PRO A 130 12.28 14.13 -18.53
C PRO A 130 12.34 15.63 -18.83
N SER A 131 12.84 15.99 -20.02
CA SER A 131 12.94 17.37 -20.50
C SER A 131 13.97 18.27 -19.78
N LEU A 132 14.74 17.74 -18.82
CA LEU A 132 15.78 18.49 -18.13
C LEU A 132 17.08 17.69 -18.09
N PRO A 133 18.07 17.99 -18.95
CA PRO A 133 19.36 17.32 -18.88
C PRO A 133 20.08 17.76 -17.58
N CYS A 134 20.35 16.80 -16.71
CA CYS A 134 21.09 17.02 -15.47
C CYS A 134 22.04 15.87 -15.20
N THR A 135 23.19 16.17 -14.59
CA THR A 135 24.19 15.16 -14.20
C THR A 135 24.16 14.88 -12.71
N SER A 136 23.78 15.85 -11.91
CA SER A 136 23.69 15.75 -10.45
C SER A 136 22.45 16.44 -9.91
N LEU A 137 21.92 15.88 -8.85
CA LEU A 137 20.79 16.43 -8.12
C LEU A 137 21.11 16.36 -6.63
N LYS A 138 20.97 17.47 -5.92
CA LYS A 138 21.15 17.51 -4.46
C LYS A 138 19.87 17.95 -3.77
N VAL A 139 19.39 17.15 -2.84
CA VAL A 139 18.25 17.48 -1.96
C VAL A 139 18.80 17.80 -0.59
N ILE A 140 18.44 18.95 -0.05
CA ILE A 140 18.84 19.41 1.28
C ILE A 140 17.57 19.76 2.04
N ARG A 141 17.30 19.07 3.14
CA ARG A 141 16.24 19.44 4.06
C ARG A 141 16.86 19.90 5.38
N SER A 142 16.43 21.05 5.84
CA SER A 142 16.96 21.68 7.06
C SER A 142 15.83 22.20 7.94
N TYR A 143 16.09 22.27 9.24
CA TYR A 143 15.21 22.88 10.22
C TYR A 143 15.99 23.83 11.12
N ASP A 144 15.43 24.98 11.36
CA ASP A 144 16.00 26.02 12.21
C ASP A 144 15.17 26.17 13.49
N MET A 145 15.80 25.95 14.64
CA MET A 145 15.18 26.00 15.96
C MET A 145 14.74 27.40 16.37
N VAL A 146 15.40 28.46 15.87
CA VAL A 146 15.08 29.84 16.22
C VAL A 146 13.85 30.32 15.48
N THR A 147 13.83 30.12 14.18
CA THR A 147 12.73 30.54 13.29
C THR A 147 11.58 29.52 13.24
N GLU A 148 11.80 28.32 13.77
CA GLU A 148 10.88 27.16 13.71
C GLU A 148 10.44 26.84 12.26
N LYS A 149 11.34 27.02 11.31
CA LYS A 149 11.07 26.78 9.89
C LYS A 149 11.81 25.57 9.37
N GLU A 150 11.07 24.73 8.71
CA GLU A 150 11.58 23.66 7.86
C GLU A 150 11.75 24.21 6.44
N SER A 151 12.85 23.88 5.78
CA SER A 151 13.10 24.25 4.39
C SER A 151 13.66 23.08 3.59
N VAL A 152 13.31 23.05 2.30
CA VAL A 152 13.79 22.06 1.35
C VAL A 152 14.39 22.79 0.15
N ASP A 153 15.66 22.57 -0.09
CA ASP A 153 16.37 23.06 -1.24
C ASP A 153 16.74 21.91 -2.19
N ILE A 154 16.41 22.07 -3.45
CA ILE A 154 16.78 21.14 -4.51
C ILE A 154 17.72 21.87 -5.46
N LEU A 155 18.94 21.35 -5.58
CA LEU A 155 19.96 21.89 -6.47
C LEU A 155 20.15 20.92 -7.64
N ILE A 156 20.02 21.42 -8.86
CA ILE A 156 20.28 20.68 -10.09
C ILE A 156 21.60 21.21 -10.65
N ASP A 157 22.59 20.33 -10.79
CA ASP A 157 23.96 20.70 -11.16
C ASP A 157 24.54 21.86 -10.33
N GLY A 158 24.20 21.87 -9.04
CA GLY A 158 24.66 22.84 -8.04
C GLY A 158 23.86 24.16 -8.00
N VAL A 159 22.83 24.35 -8.82
CA VAL A 159 22.06 25.59 -8.93
C VAL A 159 20.59 25.33 -8.59
N LYS A 160 19.92 26.29 -7.92
CA LYS A 160 18.47 26.27 -7.74
C LYS A 160 17.77 26.47 -9.08
N ASN A 161 16.82 25.59 -9.40
CA ASN A 161 16.12 25.60 -10.67
C ASN A 161 14.69 26.18 -10.52
N GLU A 162 14.25 26.97 -11.50
CA GLU A 162 12.90 27.56 -11.52
C GLU A 162 11.81 26.49 -11.54
N LEU A 163 12.03 25.34 -12.21
CA LEU A 163 11.10 24.23 -12.27
C LEU A 163 10.76 23.68 -10.87
N THR A 164 11.77 23.58 -9.99
CA THR A 164 11.55 23.11 -8.61
C THR A 164 10.79 24.11 -7.76
N ALA A 165 10.90 25.40 -8.08
CA ALA A 165 10.17 26.47 -7.42
C ALA A 165 8.70 26.53 -7.87
N GLU A 166 8.43 26.29 -9.16
CA GLU A 166 7.07 26.30 -9.71
C GLU A 166 6.25 25.08 -9.31
N ILE A 167 6.83 23.88 -9.37
CA ILE A 167 6.14 22.62 -9.05
C ILE A 167 6.02 22.42 -7.54
N GLY A 168 6.97 22.95 -6.77
CA GLY A 168 7.12 22.68 -5.34
C GLY A 168 8.03 21.48 -5.06
N SER A 169 8.92 21.65 -4.08
CA SER A 169 9.97 20.67 -3.77
C SER A 169 9.42 19.28 -3.39
N GLU A 170 8.32 19.21 -2.66
CA GLU A 170 7.73 17.94 -2.25
C GLU A 170 7.12 17.16 -3.42
N VAL A 171 6.43 17.86 -4.33
CA VAL A 171 5.87 17.25 -5.54
C VAL A 171 7.01 16.78 -6.45
N PHE A 172 8.05 17.61 -6.60
CA PHE A 172 9.22 17.25 -7.40
C PHE A 172 9.90 15.97 -6.88
N ILE A 173 10.11 15.84 -5.56
CA ILE A 173 10.72 14.65 -4.97
C ILE A 173 9.84 13.43 -5.22
N ASN A 174 8.53 13.55 -5.00
CA ASN A 174 7.59 12.45 -5.17
C ASN A 174 7.50 11.94 -6.61
N ASP A 175 7.56 12.84 -7.61
CA ASP A 175 7.33 12.50 -9.01
C ASP A 175 8.61 12.16 -9.77
N PHE A 176 9.76 12.73 -9.38
CA PHE A 176 11.01 12.60 -10.14
C PHE A 176 12.13 11.86 -9.41
N ILE A 177 12.08 11.76 -8.08
CA ILE A 177 13.11 11.05 -7.30
C ILE A 177 12.57 9.68 -6.86
N LEU A 178 11.61 9.66 -5.96
CA LEU A 178 11.01 8.43 -5.46
C LEU A 178 9.62 8.73 -4.91
N ASN A 179 8.61 8.02 -5.38
CA ASN A 179 7.26 8.15 -4.86
C ASN A 179 7.17 7.58 -3.42
N LYS A 180 6.51 8.32 -2.52
CA LYS A 180 6.38 7.96 -1.11
C LYS A 180 5.71 6.60 -0.87
N ASP A 181 4.73 6.22 -1.70
CA ASP A 181 3.96 4.98 -1.53
C ASP A 181 4.80 3.72 -1.82
N ILE A 182 5.87 3.87 -2.61
CA ILE A 182 6.83 2.81 -2.92
C ILE A 182 8.15 2.94 -2.14
N ALA A 183 8.38 4.05 -1.45
CA ALA A 183 9.63 4.32 -0.72
C ALA A 183 9.99 3.20 0.27
N ARG A 184 8.99 2.61 0.93
CA ARG A 184 9.16 1.48 1.85
C ARG A 184 9.78 0.23 1.22
N PHE A 185 9.81 0.11 -0.11
CA PHE A 185 10.50 -0.99 -0.81
C PHE A 185 11.98 -0.72 -1.02
N PHE A 186 12.41 0.51 -0.80
CA PHE A 186 13.79 0.96 -0.92
C PHE A 186 14.44 1.29 0.41
N PHE A 187 13.64 1.57 1.44
CA PHE A 187 14.07 1.80 2.82
C PHE A 187 13.31 0.84 3.73
N PHE A 188 13.91 -0.27 4.11
CA PHE A 188 13.20 -1.26 4.91
C PHE A 188 14.08 -1.95 5.95
N ASP A 189 13.42 -2.38 7.00
CA ASP A 189 13.95 -3.31 7.99
C ASP A 189 13.54 -4.74 7.60
N SER A 190 14.47 -5.67 7.65
CA SER A 190 14.21 -7.09 7.33
C SER A 190 13.11 -7.71 8.19
N GLU A 191 12.88 -7.21 9.41
CA GLU A 191 11.77 -7.69 10.25
C GLU A 191 10.40 -7.21 9.74
N GLN A 192 10.33 -5.98 9.23
CA GLN A 192 9.10 -5.37 8.74
C GLN A 192 8.68 -5.91 7.36
N ILE A 193 9.62 -6.47 6.58
CA ILE A 193 9.28 -7.09 5.28
C ILE A 193 8.28 -8.22 5.44
N VAL A 194 8.39 -9.04 6.49
CA VAL A 194 7.47 -10.16 6.73
C VAL A 194 6.04 -9.66 6.86
N ALA A 195 5.83 -8.50 7.47
CA ALA A 195 4.51 -7.88 7.59
C ALA A 195 3.91 -7.43 6.23
N LEU A 196 4.73 -7.23 5.18
CA LEU A 196 4.23 -6.97 3.81
C LEU A 196 3.70 -8.24 3.13
N ALA A 197 4.27 -9.39 3.49
CA ALA A 197 3.87 -10.69 2.95
C ALA A 197 2.70 -11.32 3.73
N GLU A 198 2.41 -10.81 4.92
CA GLU A 198 1.23 -11.19 5.69
C GLU A 198 -0.01 -10.57 5.01
N THR A 199 -0.88 -11.44 4.51
CA THR A 199 -2.15 -11.06 3.85
C THR A 199 -3.35 -11.60 4.64
N ASN A 200 -3.19 -11.77 5.94
CA ASN A 200 -4.18 -12.38 6.81
C ASN A 200 -5.39 -11.46 7.06
N THR A 201 -5.18 -10.14 6.97
CA THR A 201 -6.25 -9.16 7.17
C THR A 201 -6.59 -8.41 5.88
N SER A 202 -7.85 -7.97 5.74
CA SER A 202 -8.27 -7.13 4.59
C SER A 202 -7.44 -5.83 4.51
N ALA A 203 -7.03 -5.27 5.64
CA ALA A 203 -6.18 -4.07 5.66
C ALA A 203 -4.78 -4.32 5.07
N GLU A 204 -4.19 -5.49 5.31
CA GLU A 204 -2.89 -5.88 4.75
C GLU A 204 -3.00 -6.14 3.25
N ARG A 205 -4.05 -6.86 2.81
CA ARG A 205 -4.35 -7.09 1.40
C ARG A 205 -4.54 -5.79 0.62
N LYS A 206 -5.26 -4.82 1.19
CA LYS A 206 -5.43 -3.49 0.59
C LYS A 206 -4.13 -2.70 0.50
N ARG A 207 -3.28 -2.79 1.52
CA ARG A 207 -1.94 -2.15 1.49
C ARG A 207 -1.06 -2.74 0.39
N LEU A 208 -1.07 -4.07 0.24
CA LEU A 208 -0.31 -4.74 -0.82
C LEU A 208 -0.86 -4.36 -2.21
N CYS A 209 -2.18 -4.32 -2.38
CA CYS A 209 -2.83 -3.90 -3.63
C CYS A 209 -2.50 -2.44 -3.98
N SER A 210 -2.57 -1.53 -3.01
CA SER A 210 -2.19 -0.12 -3.19
C SER A 210 -0.73 0.02 -3.62
N ALA A 211 0.17 -0.70 -2.96
CA ALA A 211 1.58 -0.73 -3.30
C ALA A 211 1.83 -1.26 -4.72
N TYR A 212 1.17 -2.34 -5.08
CA TYR A 212 1.24 -2.92 -6.41
C TYR A 212 0.75 -1.94 -7.50
N ASN A 213 -0.41 -1.31 -7.30
CA ASN A 213 -0.96 -0.34 -8.24
C ASN A 213 -0.04 0.88 -8.42
N GLU A 214 0.64 1.31 -7.36
CA GLU A 214 1.60 2.41 -7.42
C GLU A 214 2.86 2.00 -8.19
N VAL A 215 3.42 0.83 -7.88
CA VAL A 215 4.56 0.24 -8.59
C VAL A 215 4.30 0.15 -10.09
N LEU A 216 3.09 -0.22 -10.49
CA LEU A 216 2.71 -0.32 -11.90
C LEU A 216 2.50 1.03 -12.58
N GLY A 217 2.47 2.12 -11.84
CA GLY A 217 2.08 3.44 -12.36
C GLY A 217 0.64 3.50 -12.89
N VAL A 218 -0.20 2.52 -12.53
CA VAL A 218 -1.61 2.43 -12.95
C VAL A 218 -2.38 3.65 -12.50
N ARG A 219 -2.06 4.18 -11.33
CA ARG A 219 -2.71 5.35 -10.74
C ARG A 219 -2.71 6.57 -11.68
N LYS A 220 -1.60 6.82 -12.39
CA LYS A 220 -1.51 7.93 -13.35
C LYS A 220 -2.52 7.79 -14.50
N TYR A 221 -2.72 6.58 -14.99
CA TYR A 221 -3.71 6.30 -16.04
C TYR A 221 -5.15 6.35 -15.52
N GLU A 222 -5.38 5.90 -14.29
CA GLU A 222 -6.68 6.00 -13.63
C GLU A 222 -7.05 7.47 -13.35
N GLU A 223 -6.09 8.30 -12.94
CA GLU A 223 -6.26 9.74 -12.79
C GLU A 223 -6.51 10.43 -14.14
N LEU A 224 -5.79 10.05 -15.19
CA LEU A 224 -6.05 10.54 -16.54
C LEU A 224 -7.45 10.20 -17.00
N LYS A 225 -7.90 8.95 -16.80
CA LYS A 225 -9.27 8.53 -17.10
C LYS A 225 -10.29 9.37 -16.34
N ARG A 226 -10.11 9.57 -15.03
CA ARG A 226 -10.96 10.43 -14.19
C ARG A 226 -10.99 11.87 -14.69
N ASN A 227 -9.84 12.41 -15.09
CA ASN A 227 -9.76 13.76 -15.64
C ASN A 227 -10.51 13.87 -16.96
N LEU A 228 -10.43 12.88 -17.85
CA LEU A 228 -11.20 12.82 -19.07
C LEU A 228 -12.71 12.71 -18.80
N GLU A 229 -13.13 11.93 -17.83
CA GLU A 229 -14.52 11.86 -17.38
C GLU A 229 -15.02 13.22 -16.86
N ASN A 230 -14.21 13.93 -16.08
CA ASN A 230 -14.51 15.28 -15.61
C ASN A 230 -14.59 16.28 -16.77
N VAL A 231 -13.74 16.16 -17.79
CA VAL A 231 -13.80 17.00 -19.00
C VAL A 231 -15.09 16.73 -19.76
N ARG A 232 -15.50 15.47 -19.93
CA ARG A 232 -16.81 15.11 -20.52
C ARG A 232 -17.97 15.74 -19.76
N LEU A 233 -17.94 15.67 -18.44
CA LEU A 233 -18.95 16.30 -17.60
C LEU A 233 -19.00 17.83 -17.79
N ARG A 234 -17.83 18.48 -17.97
CA ARG A 234 -17.78 19.93 -18.25
C ARG A 234 -18.40 20.29 -19.60
N PHE A 235 -18.17 19.49 -20.64
CA PHE A 235 -18.83 19.72 -21.94
C PHE A 235 -20.34 19.57 -21.80
N ARG A 236 -20.83 18.57 -21.09
CA ARG A 236 -22.27 18.34 -20.85
C ARG A 236 -22.92 19.41 -19.98
N LYS A 237 -22.16 20.03 -19.07
CA LYS A 237 -22.60 21.22 -18.30
C LYS A 237 -22.81 22.46 -19.16
N LYS A 238 -22.21 22.54 -20.37
CA LYS A 238 -22.33 23.67 -21.31
C LYS A 238 -23.43 23.48 -22.37
N SER A 239 -24.22 22.44 -22.27
CA SER A 239 -25.28 22.10 -23.23
C SER A 239 -26.27 23.25 -23.49
N SER A 240 -26.79 23.28 -24.69
CA SER A 240 -27.82 24.23 -25.16
C SER A 240 -29.19 23.98 -24.55
N ASP A 241 -29.46 22.76 -24.05
CA ASP A 241 -30.72 22.45 -23.36
C ASP A 241 -30.67 22.91 -21.90
N VAL A 242 -31.36 24.03 -21.62
CA VAL A 242 -31.31 24.70 -20.33
C VAL A 242 -31.86 23.82 -19.21
N GLU A 243 -33.00 23.13 -19.44
CA GLU A 243 -33.67 22.33 -18.41
C GLU A 243 -32.83 21.09 -18.01
N SER A 244 -32.33 20.36 -18.97
CA SER A 244 -31.44 19.18 -18.72
C SER A 244 -30.11 19.59 -18.10
N ARG A 245 -29.60 20.77 -18.45
CA ARG A 245 -28.37 21.33 -17.88
C ARG A 245 -28.57 21.70 -16.41
N GLU A 246 -29.64 22.39 -16.05
CA GLU A 246 -29.90 22.76 -14.66
C GLU A 246 -30.10 21.54 -13.77
N ARG A 247 -30.82 20.54 -14.25
CA ARG A 247 -30.98 19.26 -13.54
C ARG A 247 -29.66 18.52 -13.37
N LEU A 248 -28.77 18.50 -14.39
CA LEU A 248 -27.46 17.89 -14.32
C LEU A 248 -26.56 18.61 -13.32
N ILE A 249 -26.56 19.93 -13.31
CA ILE A 249 -25.79 20.74 -12.35
C ILE A 249 -26.27 20.45 -10.93
N ALA A 250 -27.58 20.46 -10.69
CA ALA A 250 -28.16 20.17 -9.38
C ALA A 250 -27.78 18.76 -8.86
N LEU A 251 -27.80 17.76 -9.73
CA LEU A 251 -27.37 16.38 -9.36
C LEU A 251 -25.88 16.28 -9.10
N LEU A 252 -25.04 16.98 -9.85
CA LEU A 252 -23.59 17.03 -9.61
C LEU A 252 -23.25 17.74 -8.31
N ASP A 253 -23.93 18.86 -8.01
CA ASP A 253 -23.76 19.56 -6.73
C ASP A 253 -24.20 18.68 -5.55
N LYS A 254 -25.28 17.91 -5.73
CA LYS A 254 -25.71 16.92 -4.74
C LYS A 254 -24.68 15.79 -4.58
N GLN A 255 -24.12 15.29 -5.68
CA GLN A 255 -23.07 14.28 -5.66
C GLN A 255 -21.82 14.76 -4.91
N ASP A 256 -21.39 16.00 -5.15
CA ASP A 256 -20.20 16.57 -4.50
C ASP A 256 -20.44 16.83 -3.02
N LYS A 257 -21.66 17.22 -2.62
CA LYS A 257 -22.04 17.31 -1.20
C LYS A 257 -21.99 15.96 -0.51
N LEU A 258 -22.62 14.94 -1.11
CA LEU A 258 -22.59 13.57 -0.56
C LEU A 258 -21.18 13.02 -0.43
N LYS A 259 -20.27 13.30 -1.39
CA LYS A 259 -18.86 12.91 -1.29
C LYS A 259 -18.16 13.56 -0.10
N LYS A 260 -18.42 14.85 0.15
CA LYS A 260 -17.85 15.56 1.31
C LYS A 260 -18.39 15.01 2.62
N GLU A 261 -19.71 14.79 2.71
CA GLU A 261 -20.33 14.20 3.90
C GLU A 261 -19.80 12.80 4.19
N ILE A 262 -19.60 11.96 3.16
CA ILE A 262 -18.98 10.64 3.29
C ILE A 262 -17.57 10.76 3.84
N GLU A 263 -16.78 11.72 3.36
CA GLU A 263 -15.40 11.91 3.82
C GLU A 263 -15.36 12.38 5.28
N GLU A 264 -16.25 13.30 5.66
CA GLU A 264 -16.39 13.77 7.05
C GLU A 264 -16.80 12.64 7.99
N VAL A 265 -17.77 11.78 7.57
CA VAL A 265 -18.20 10.62 8.36
C VAL A 265 -17.07 9.59 8.47
N LYS A 266 -16.32 9.34 7.40
CA LYS A 266 -15.13 8.45 7.44
C LYS A 266 -14.08 8.95 8.41
N GLN A 267 -13.77 10.24 8.36
CA GLN A 267 -12.82 10.84 9.29
C GLN A 267 -13.29 10.70 10.74
N ARG A 268 -14.57 11.00 11.01
CA ARG A 268 -15.17 10.85 12.32
C ARG A 268 -15.11 9.39 12.81
N THR A 269 -15.41 8.42 11.94
CA THR A 269 -15.30 7.00 12.25
C THR A 269 -13.86 6.63 12.65
N SER A 270 -12.88 7.08 11.86
CA SER A 270 -11.46 6.83 12.14
C SER A 270 -11.02 7.43 13.47
N ASP A 271 -11.51 8.61 13.83
CA ASP A 271 -11.16 9.24 15.09
C ASP A 271 -11.82 8.52 16.28
N CYS A 272 -13.09 8.10 16.14
CA CYS A 272 -13.76 7.28 17.14
C CYS A 272 -13.08 5.91 17.35
N GLU A 273 -12.58 5.29 16.27
CA GLU A 273 -11.82 4.04 16.37
C GLU A 273 -10.49 4.21 17.11
N LYS A 274 -9.80 5.33 16.92
CA LYS A 274 -8.58 5.68 17.67
C LYS A 274 -8.88 5.87 19.16
N ASP A 275 -9.94 6.63 19.47
CA ASP A 275 -10.39 6.84 20.85
C ASP A 275 -10.74 5.50 21.52
N LEU A 276 -11.47 4.64 20.81
CA LEU A 276 -11.81 3.32 21.30
C LEU A 276 -10.58 2.46 21.59
N TYR A 277 -9.58 2.52 20.69
CA TYR A 277 -8.31 1.81 20.89
C TYR A 277 -7.58 2.30 22.15
N SER A 278 -7.52 3.63 22.37
CA SER A 278 -6.88 4.19 23.56
C SER A 278 -7.61 3.82 24.84
N LEU A 279 -8.96 3.88 24.85
CA LEU A 279 -9.78 3.47 25.99
C LEU A 279 -9.62 1.97 26.32
N ARG A 280 -9.53 1.11 25.32
CA ARG A 280 -9.28 -0.33 25.52
C ARG A 280 -7.89 -0.59 26.10
N ALA A 281 -6.87 0.16 25.68
CA ALA A 281 -5.53 0.06 26.25
C ALA A 281 -5.51 0.54 27.71
N GLU A 282 -6.29 1.58 28.02
CA GLU A 282 -6.44 2.09 29.40
C GLU A 282 -7.21 1.07 30.30
N ASP A 283 -8.29 0.48 29.79
CA ASP A 283 -9.01 -0.61 30.48
C ASP A 283 -8.09 -1.80 30.77
N GLU A 284 -7.26 -2.19 29.79
CA GLU A 284 -6.28 -3.25 29.99
C GLU A 284 -5.23 -2.90 31.06
N SER A 285 -4.75 -1.67 31.08
CA SER A 285 -3.81 -1.20 32.09
C SER A 285 -4.41 -1.20 33.50
N ILE A 286 -5.65 -0.74 33.64
CA ILE A 286 -6.40 -0.75 34.90
C ILE A 286 -6.70 -2.18 35.35
N GLN A 287 -7.02 -3.04 34.42
CA GLN A 287 -7.21 -4.47 34.70
C GLN A 287 -5.94 -5.12 35.24
N LEU A 288 -4.78 -4.78 34.66
CA LEU A 288 -3.47 -5.22 35.14
C LEU A 288 -3.15 -4.66 36.54
N GLN A 289 -3.52 -3.41 36.83
CA GLN A 289 -3.37 -2.82 38.18
C GLN A 289 -4.25 -3.54 39.20
N LEU A 290 -5.52 -3.79 38.90
CA LEU A 290 -6.42 -4.58 39.75
C LEU A 290 -5.86 -5.97 40.05
N MET A 291 -5.18 -6.57 39.07
CA MET A 291 -4.52 -7.86 39.23
C MET A 291 -3.35 -7.83 40.20
N ARG A 292 -2.56 -6.75 40.18
CA ARG A 292 -1.34 -6.61 40.99
C ARG A 292 -1.63 -6.30 42.45
N GLU A 293 -2.66 -5.55 42.76
CA GLU A 293 -2.97 -5.10 44.10
C GLU A 293 -3.87 -6.03 44.91
N GLY A 294 -4.47 -7.06 44.27
CA GLY A 294 -5.48 -7.95 44.91
C GLY A 294 -5.03 -9.32 45.36
N ASN A 295 -3.74 -9.71 45.43
CA ASN A 295 -3.41 -11.10 45.73
C ASN A 295 -2.12 -11.39 46.48
N ASN A 296 -2.28 -12.14 47.60
CA ASN A 296 -1.22 -12.94 48.23
C ASN A 296 -0.90 -14.26 47.47
N THR A 297 -1.38 -14.44 46.23
CA THR A 297 -1.07 -15.57 45.37
C THR A 297 0.20 -15.27 44.57
N THR A 298 1.06 -16.25 44.48
CA THR A 298 2.39 -16.15 43.82
C THR A 298 2.33 -15.42 42.49
N THR A 299 3.21 -14.42 42.33
CA THR A 299 3.38 -13.61 41.10
C THR A 299 3.46 -14.43 39.81
N LEU A 300 3.99 -15.67 39.92
CA LEU A 300 4.08 -16.65 38.84
C LEU A 300 2.72 -17.24 38.40
N GLU A 301 1.78 -17.41 39.31
CA GLU A 301 0.42 -17.91 38.95
C GLU A 301 -0.42 -16.84 38.28
N ILE A 302 -0.29 -15.60 38.74
CA ILE A 302 -0.93 -14.45 38.11
C ILE A 302 -0.39 -14.27 36.68
N GLN A 303 0.93 -14.27 36.48
CA GLN A 303 1.55 -14.18 35.17
C GLN A 303 1.11 -15.29 34.22
N ARG A 304 0.93 -16.52 34.71
CA ARG A 304 0.40 -17.62 33.89
C ARG A 304 -1.05 -17.40 33.47
N VAL A 305 -1.91 -16.95 34.36
CA VAL A 305 -3.31 -16.65 34.04
C VAL A 305 -3.41 -15.46 33.11
N GLU A 306 -2.58 -14.44 33.32
CA GLU A 306 -2.44 -13.26 32.44
C GLU A 306 -2.04 -13.65 31.03
N SER A 307 -1.01 -14.49 30.89
CA SER A 307 -0.52 -14.95 29.57
C SER A 307 -1.59 -15.77 28.82
N VAL A 308 -2.36 -16.60 29.54
CA VAL A 308 -3.46 -17.38 28.94
C VAL A 308 -4.61 -16.46 28.51
N ILE A 309 -4.97 -15.45 29.30
CA ILE A 309 -6.00 -14.48 28.95
C ILE A 309 -5.55 -13.63 27.75
N ALA A 310 -4.29 -13.18 27.73
CA ALA A 310 -3.74 -12.40 26.61
C ALA A 310 -3.80 -13.20 25.31
N SER A 311 -3.32 -14.45 25.32
CA SER A 311 -3.36 -15.31 24.13
C SER A 311 -4.79 -15.65 23.70
N ALA A 312 -5.71 -15.84 24.66
CA ALA A 312 -7.11 -16.10 24.36
C ALA A 312 -7.85 -14.87 23.81
N LYS A 313 -7.51 -13.65 24.26
CA LYS A 313 -8.02 -12.40 23.71
C LYS A 313 -7.53 -12.16 22.28
N GLN A 314 -6.27 -12.42 22.00
CA GLN A 314 -5.73 -12.32 20.65
C GLN A 314 -6.47 -13.27 19.70
N LYS A 315 -6.65 -14.53 20.11
CA LYS A 315 -7.43 -15.51 19.34
C LYS A 315 -8.90 -15.11 19.18
N ASP A 316 -9.51 -14.50 20.19
CA ASP A 316 -10.90 -14.01 20.12
C ASP A 316 -11.06 -12.94 19.05
N GLU A 317 -10.11 -12.01 18.95
CA GLU A 317 -10.10 -11.00 17.89
C GLU A 317 -9.85 -11.61 16.49
N GLU A 318 -8.96 -12.59 16.40
CA GLU A 318 -8.73 -13.32 15.14
C GLU A 318 -10.00 -14.08 14.70
N TYR A 319 -10.65 -14.79 15.62
CA TYR A 319 -11.89 -15.49 15.32
C TYR A 319 -13.02 -14.54 14.96
N LYS A 320 -13.16 -13.41 15.65
CA LYS A 320 -14.15 -12.38 15.30
C LYS A 320 -13.93 -11.80 13.91
N LYS A 321 -12.68 -11.54 13.55
CA LYS A 321 -12.33 -11.09 12.20
C LYS A 321 -12.72 -12.13 11.16
N LYS A 322 -12.34 -13.39 11.38
CA LYS A 322 -12.71 -14.50 10.50
C LYS A 322 -14.23 -14.70 10.43
N LEU A 323 -14.94 -14.66 11.56
CA LEU A 323 -16.41 -14.77 11.58
C LEU A 323 -17.09 -13.60 10.86
N LYS A 324 -16.51 -12.40 10.92
CA LYS A 324 -17.03 -11.23 10.19
C LYS A 324 -16.99 -11.44 8.67
N THR A 325 -15.92 -12.04 8.14
CA THR A 325 -15.85 -12.36 6.71
C THR A 325 -16.88 -13.43 6.30
N PHE A 326 -17.24 -14.33 7.21
CA PHE A 326 -18.31 -15.29 6.96
C PHE A 326 -19.71 -14.67 6.92
N ILE A 327 -19.94 -13.56 7.64
CA ILE A 327 -21.24 -12.86 7.63
C ILE A 327 -21.57 -12.32 6.23
N ASP A 328 -20.57 -11.92 5.46
CA ASP A 328 -20.77 -11.40 4.10
C ASP A 328 -21.39 -12.48 3.17
N PHE A 329 -21.08 -13.75 3.42
CA PHE A 329 -21.63 -14.88 2.66
C PHE A 329 -22.91 -15.50 3.27
N ALA A 330 -23.25 -15.14 4.50
CA ALA A 330 -24.42 -15.72 5.19
C ALA A 330 -25.74 -15.53 4.42
N PRO A 331 -26.06 -14.40 3.79
CA PRO A 331 -27.27 -14.24 2.99
C PRO A 331 -27.36 -15.27 1.85
N PHE A 332 -26.23 -15.55 1.21
CA PHE A 332 -26.17 -16.51 0.11
C PHE A 332 -26.30 -17.96 0.61
N ALA A 333 -25.70 -18.30 1.74
CA ALA A 333 -25.84 -19.60 2.36
C ALA A 333 -27.28 -19.88 2.84
N ILE A 334 -28.00 -18.84 3.33
CA ILE A 334 -29.39 -18.95 3.79
C ILE A 334 -30.35 -19.01 2.61
N SER A 335 -30.04 -18.35 1.49
CA SER A 335 -30.91 -18.31 0.30
C SER A 335 -31.10 -19.67 -0.37
N GLY A 336 -30.19 -20.65 -0.12
CA GLY A 336 -30.34 -22.05 -0.48
C GLY A 336 -30.79 -22.30 -1.93
N LYS A 337 -32.03 -22.70 -2.13
CA LYS A 337 -32.60 -23.04 -3.45
C LYS A 337 -32.64 -21.85 -4.42
N LEU A 338 -32.94 -20.65 -3.91
CA LEU A 338 -32.94 -19.43 -4.72
C LEU A 338 -31.54 -19.11 -5.24
N PHE A 339 -30.52 -19.39 -4.46
CA PHE A 339 -29.12 -19.19 -4.86
C PHE A 339 -28.71 -20.16 -5.98
N GLN A 340 -29.20 -21.41 -5.95
CA GLN A 340 -29.05 -22.36 -7.04
C GLN A 340 -29.80 -21.94 -8.31
N GLU A 341 -31.05 -21.54 -8.16
CA GLU A 341 -31.88 -21.06 -9.27
C GLU A 341 -31.25 -19.82 -9.94
N THR A 342 -30.67 -18.92 -9.14
CA THR A 342 -29.93 -17.77 -9.67
C THR A 342 -28.69 -18.19 -10.47
N ARG A 343 -27.93 -19.17 -9.98
CA ARG A 343 -26.79 -19.73 -10.72
C ARG A 343 -27.23 -20.28 -12.07
N ASP A 344 -28.27 -21.11 -12.08
CA ASP A 344 -28.75 -21.74 -13.30
C ASP A 344 -29.25 -20.71 -14.32
N GLN A 345 -29.91 -19.67 -13.85
CA GLN A 345 -30.33 -18.54 -14.69
C GLN A 345 -29.15 -17.75 -15.24
N LEU A 346 -28.15 -17.48 -14.43
CA LEU A 346 -26.94 -16.74 -14.85
C LEU A 346 -26.12 -17.55 -15.86
N GLU A 347 -25.96 -18.84 -15.62
CA GLU A 347 -25.27 -19.75 -16.57
C GLU A 347 -26.01 -19.83 -17.90
N HIS A 348 -27.34 -19.88 -17.86
CA HIS A 348 -28.15 -19.86 -19.06
C HIS A 348 -28.04 -18.53 -19.82
N ASN A 349 -28.10 -17.40 -19.10
CA ASN A 349 -27.95 -16.07 -19.68
C ASN A 349 -26.56 -15.85 -20.29
N PHE A 350 -25.52 -16.35 -19.63
CA PHE A 350 -24.15 -16.26 -20.13
C PHE A 350 -24.00 -17.01 -21.46
N LYS A 351 -24.48 -18.25 -21.53
CA LYS A 351 -24.50 -19.05 -22.78
C LYS A 351 -25.29 -18.39 -23.89
N LEU A 352 -26.45 -17.81 -23.56
CA LEU A 352 -27.26 -17.07 -24.55
C LEU A 352 -26.56 -15.82 -25.09
N ASN A 353 -25.84 -15.11 -24.25
CA ASN A 353 -25.08 -13.92 -24.68
C ASN A 353 -23.86 -14.30 -25.53
N GLU A 354 -23.18 -15.38 -25.20
CA GLU A 354 -22.06 -15.93 -25.99
C GLU A 354 -22.54 -16.37 -27.37
N ASP A 355 -23.65 -17.10 -27.43
CA ASP A 355 -24.29 -17.52 -28.68
C ASP A 355 -24.80 -16.32 -29.52
N LYS A 356 -25.40 -15.31 -28.89
CA LYS A 356 -25.82 -14.06 -29.56
C LYS A 356 -24.64 -13.31 -30.16
N ASN A 357 -23.57 -13.15 -29.40
CA ASN A 357 -22.36 -12.46 -29.85
C ASN A 357 -21.69 -13.22 -31.03
N LEU A 358 -21.67 -14.56 -30.96
CA LEU A 358 -21.15 -15.39 -32.05
C LEU A 358 -22.00 -15.27 -33.30
N GLN A 359 -23.35 -15.26 -33.15
CA GLN A 359 -24.27 -15.11 -34.29
C GLN A 359 -24.23 -13.69 -34.87
N LEU A 360 -24.15 -12.66 -34.03
CA LEU A 360 -23.99 -11.27 -34.50
C LEU A 360 -22.68 -11.11 -35.28
N SER A 361 -21.59 -11.67 -34.81
CA SER A 361 -20.30 -11.66 -35.52
C SER A 361 -20.38 -12.39 -36.88
N LYS A 362 -21.04 -13.55 -36.91
CA LYS A 362 -21.30 -14.27 -38.18
C LYS A 362 -22.16 -13.47 -39.15
N ASN A 363 -23.22 -12.82 -38.64
CA ASN A 363 -24.13 -12.00 -39.48
C ASN A 363 -23.40 -10.76 -40.02
N LEU A 364 -22.49 -10.13 -39.26
CA LEU A 364 -21.66 -9.04 -39.76
C LEU A 364 -20.72 -9.50 -40.89
N VAL A 365 -20.04 -10.61 -40.70
CA VAL A 365 -19.14 -11.19 -41.76
C VAL A 365 -19.94 -11.55 -43.02
N VAL A 366 -21.12 -12.15 -42.86
CA VAL A 366 -22.01 -12.46 -44.00
C VAL A 366 -22.50 -11.21 -44.69
N SER A 367 -22.80 -10.14 -43.95
CA SER A 367 -23.19 -8.81 -44.48
C SER A 367 -22.07 -8.15 -45.27
N ASP A 368 -20.83 -8.22 -44.75
CA ASP A 368 -19.65 -7.67 -45.44
C ASP A 368 -19.33 -8.46 -46.74
N ILE A 369 -19.36 -9.79 -46.68
CA ILE A 369 -19.21 -10.62 -47.87
C ILE A 369 -20.30 -10.32 -48.89
N THR A 370 -21.55 -10.12 -48.43
CA THR A 370 -22.69 -9.78 -49.31
C THR A 370 -22.46 -8.48 -50.05
N SER A 371 -22.02 -7.43 -49.32
CA SER A 371 -21.73 -6.12 -49.89
C SER A 371 -20.57 -6.17 -50.89
N ASP A 372 -19.51 -6.90 -50.58
CA ASP A 372 -18.34 -7.05 -51.46
C ASP A 372 -18.67 -7.81 -52.74
N LEU A 373 -19.46 -8.90 -52.65
CA LEU A 373 -19.91 -9.67 -53.82
C LEU A 373 -20.85 -8.83 -54.73
N LEU A 374 -21.78 -8.06 -54.12
CA LEU A 374 -22.65 -7.16 -54.91
C LEU A 374 -21.83 -6.06 -55.58
N LEU A 375 -20.80 -5.53 -54.92
CA LEU A 375 -19.90 -4.54 -55.47
C LEU A 375 -19.02 -5.10 -56.61
N MET A 376 -18.60 -6.35 -56.47
CA MET A 376 -17.90 -7.07 -57.57
C MET A 376 -18.81 -7.28 -58.76
N LEU A 377 -20.04 -7.74 -58.55
CA LEU A 377 -21.04 -7.92 -59.60
C LEU A 377 -21.38 -6.65 -60.37
N SER A 378 -21.38 -5.51 -59.68
CA SER A 378 -21.63 -4.21 -60.33
C SER A 378 -20.46 -3.75 -61.26
N LYS A 379 -19.26 -4.33 -61.09
CA LYS A 379 -18.05 -4.01 -61.90
C LYS A 379 -17.90 -4.89 -63.13
N VAL A 380 -18.68 -5.98 -63.23
CA VAL A 380 -18.62 -6.91 -64.37
C VAL A 380 -19.73 -6.55 -65.36
N ALA A 381 -19.38 -6.38 -66.65
CA ALA A 381 -20.32 -6.02 -67.71
C ALA A 381 -21.18 -7.28 -68.07
N ILE A 382 -22.24 -7.52 -67.31
CA ILE A 382 -23.23 -8.56 -67.53
C ILE A 382 -24.56 -7.95 -67.95
N PRO A 383 -25.34 -8.57 -68.83
CA PRO A 383 -26.70 -8.08 -69.21
C PRO A 383 -27.60 -7.92 -67.97
N GLN A 384 -28.39 -6.84 -67.94
CA GLN A 384 -29.17 -6.46 -66.77
C GLN A 384 -30.08 -7.57 -66.19
N GLU A 385 -30.67 -8.40 -67.07
CA GLU A 385 -31.58 -9.51 -66.66
C GLU A 385 -30.83 -10.64 -65.94
N THR A 386 -29.64 -10.98 -66.42
CA THR A 386 -28.79 -12.01 -65.76
C THR A 386 -28.11 -11.51 -64.49
N SER A 387 -27.79 -10.22 -64.42
CA SER A 387 -27.27 -9.60 -63.21
C SER A 387 -28.26 -9.62 -62.05
N PHE A 388 -29.55 -9.36 -62.32
CA PHE A 388 -30.61 -9.37 -61.31
C PHE A 388 -30.86 -10.79 -60.75
N VAL A 389 -30.88 -11.81 -61.63
CA VAL A 389 -31.02 -13.20 -61.20
C VAL A 389 -29.85 -13.65 -60.31
N LEU A 390 -28.62 -13.33 -60.71
CA LEU A 390 -27.42 -13.65 -59.96
C LEU A 390 -27.39 -12.90 -58.59
N GLN A 391 -27.83 -11.66 -58.52
CA GLN A 391 -27.98 -10.96 -57.26
C GLN A 391 -28.96 -11.65 -56.33
N GLN A 392 -30.12 -12.04 -56.83
CA GLN A 392 -31.12 -12.76 -56.05
C GLN A 392 -30.62 -14.13 -55.55
N GLU A 393 -29.92 -14.89 -56.41
CA GLU A 393 -29.35 -16.15 -55.99
C GLU A 393 -28.26 -16.00 -54.94
N ILE A 394 -27.34 -15.02 -55.07
CA ILE A 394 -26.31 -14.72 -54.07
C ILE A 394 -26.97 -14.35 -52.75
N LEU A 395 -27.98 -13.47 -52.77
CA LEU A 395 -28.71 -13.09 -51.55
C LEU A 395 -29.39 -14.31 -50.92
N SER A 396 -30.00 -15.18 -51.70
CA SER A 396 -30.70 -16.38 -51.20
C SER A 396 -29.74 -17.43 -50.62
N ILE A 397 -28.52 -17.53 -51.19
CA ILE A 397 -27.50 -18.42 -50.66
C ILE A 397 -26.89 -17.89 -49.36
N LEU A 398 -26.56 -16.61 -49.33
CA LEU A 398 -25.95 -15.99 -48.15
C LEU A 398 -26.92 -15.84 -46.98
N ASP A 399 -28.25 -15.68 -47.28
CA ASP A 399 -29.27 -15.62 -46.23
C ASP A 399 -29.41 -16.97 -45.46
N LYS A 400 -29.04 -18.09 -46.08
CA LYS A 400 -28.99 -19.40 -45.39
C LYS A 400 -27.90 -19.52 -44.36
N TYR A 401 -26.89 -18.66 -44.45
CA TYR A 401 -25.75 -18.63 -43.49
C TYR A 401 -25.94 -17.57 -42.38
N LYS A 402 -26.99 -16.72 -42.47
CA LYS A 402 -27.38 -15.87 -41.37
C LYS A 402 -27.98 -16.75 -40.28
N GLY A 403 -27.51 -16.57 -39.09
CA GLY A 403 -28.09 -17.19 -37.92
C GLY A 403 -29.25 -16.36 -37.39
N ASP A 404 -30.34 -17.04 -36.99
CA ASP A 404 -31.43 -16.37 -36.26
C ASP A 404 -30.93 -15.95 -34.88
N VAL A 405 -30.95 -14.65 -34.61
CA VAL A 405 -30.66 -14.14 -33.28
C VAL A 405 -31.91 -14.34 -32.43
N SER A 406 -31.84 -15.23 -31.46
CA SER A 406 -32.98 -15.44 -30.56
C SER A 406 -33.32 -14.14 -29.81
N GLU A 407 -34.60 -13.74 -29.85
CA GLU A 407 -35.12 -12.58 -29.11
C GLU A 407 -35.36 -12.87 -27.60
N GLU A 408 -34.90 -13.99 -27.09
CA GLU A 408 -35.05 -14.26 -25.67
C GLU A 408 -34.39 -13.17 -24.83
N GLN A 409 -35.24 -12.48 -24.07
CA GLN A 409 -34.81 -11.42 -23.15
C GLN A 409 -34.13 -12.08 -21.95
N THR A 410 -32.91 -11.63 -21.67
CA THR A 410 -32.23 -12.00 -20.43
C THR A 410 -32.94 -11.38 -19.23
N LEU A 411 -33.33 -12.22 -18.28
CA LEU A 411 -34.04 -11.77 -17.06
C LEU A 411 -33.14 -10.88 -16.15
N LEU A 412 -31.82 -11.06 -16.23
CA LEU A 412 -30.84 -10.27 -15.46
C LEU A 412 -29.77 -9.75 -16.43
N PRO A 413 -29.69 -8.46 -16.72
CA PRO A 413 -28.68 -7.87 -17.60
C PRO A 413 -27.35 -7.68 -16.84
N LEU A 414 -26.66 -8.78 -16.51
CA LEU A 414 -25.37 -8.78 -15.82
C LEU A 414 -24.22 -8.90 -16.83
N GLN A 415 -23.09 -8.26 -16.52
CA GLN A 415 -21.87 -8.32 -17.32
C GLN A 415 -21.08 -9.61 -17.02
N GLU A 416 -20.15 -9.95 -17.88
CA GLU A 416 -19.29 -11.15 -17.75
C GLU A 416 -18.54 -11.17 -16.40
N HIS A 417 -18.07 -10.03 -15.95
CA HIS A 417 -17.41 -9.85 -14.64
C HIS A 417 -18.32 -10.21 -13.46
N ASP A 418 -19.60 -9.81 -13.51
CA ASP A 418 -20.58 -10.11 -12.45
C ASP A 418 -20.86 -11.62 -12.35
N TYR A 419 -20.81 -12.33 -13.48
CA TYR A 419 -20.95 -13.79 -13.53
C TYR A 419 -19.76 -14.50 -12.85
N GLU A 420 -18.53 -14.08 -13.14
CA GLU A 420 -17.33 -14.65 -12.53
C GLU A 420 -17.32 -14.43 -11.01
N GLU A 421 -17.64 -13.20 -10.57
CA GLU A 421 -17.76 -12.90 -9.13
C GLU A 421 -18.84 -13.73 -8.45
N PHE A 422 -20.01 -13.86 -9.08
CA PHE A 422 -21.09 -14.68 -8.55
C PHE A 422 -20.69 -16.16 -8.45
N MET A 423 -20.02 -16.71 -9.46
CA MET A 423 -19.58 -18.10 -9.46
C MET A 423 -18.50 -18.38 -8.40
N ALA A 424 -17.60 -17.43 -8.17
CA ALA A 424 -16.61 -17.53 -7.09
C ALA A 424 -17.30 -17.61 -5.72
N VAL A 425 -18.28 -16.72 -5.47
CA VAL A 425 -19.08 -16.74 -4.24
C VAL A 425 -19.90 -18.02 -4.12
N TYR A 426 -20.55 -18.47 -5.21
CA TYR A 426 -21.37 -19.66 -5.22
C TYR A 426 -20.57 -20.93 -4.89
N ASN A 427 -19.40 -21.09 -5.52
CA ASN A 427 -18.53 -22.24 -5.26
C ASN A 427 -18.04 -22.24 -3.80
N ASN A 428 -17.60 -21.09 -3.30
CA ASN A 428 -17.17 -20.97 -1.91
C ASN A 428 -18.30 -21.35 -0.93
N VAL A 429 -19.48 -20.78 -1.10
CA VAL A 429 -20.63 -21.02 -0.21
C VAL A 429 -21.08 -22.48 -0.24
N THR A 430 -21.06 -23.14 -1.41
CA THR A 430 -21.56 -24.52 -1.56
C THR A 430 -20.56 -25.58 -1.13
N THR A 431 -19.24 -25.33 -1.24
CA THR A 431 -18.21 -26.36 -1.00
C THR A 431 -17.57 -26.28 0.38
N THR A 432 -17.16 -25.11 0.82
CA THR A 432 -16.29 -24.96 2.02
C THR A 432 -16.95 -24.23 3.17
N TYR A 433 -17.86 -23.32 2.88
CA TYR A 433 -18.44 -22.38 3.85
C TYR A 433 -18.99 -23.04 5.13
N LYS A 434 -19.80 -24.11 4.99
CA LYS A 434 -20.45 -24.74 6.14
C LYS A 434 -19.43 -25.38 7.07
N ALA A 435 -18.50 -26.17 6.52
CA ALA A 435 -17.52 -26.91 7.32
C ALA A 435 -16.55 -25.96 8.02
N GLU A 436 -16.08 -24.93 7.31
CA GLU A 436 -15.19 -23.93 7.88
C GLU A 436 -15.89 -23.08 8.94
N PHE A 437 -17.15 -22.70 8.69
CA PHE A 437 -17.93 -21.95 9.68
C PHE A 437 -18.18 -22.77 10.97
N GLU A 438 -18.57 -24.04 10.86
CA GLU A 438 -18.77 -24.92 12.01
C GLU A 438 -17.47 -25.08 12.82
N HIS A 439 -16.35 -25.34 12.14
CA HIS A 439 -15.04 -25.45 12.80
C HIS A 439 -14.65 -24.13 13.50
N LEU A 440 -14.77 -23.02 12.80
CA LEU A 440 -14.45 -21.70 13.34
C LEU A 440 -15.36 -21.32 14.52
N ALA A 441 -16.66 -21.64 14.42
CA ALA A 441 -17.62 -21.39 15.50
C ALA A 441 -17.32 -22.21 16.75
N ASP A 442 -16.91 -23.47 16.56
CA ASP A 442 -16.53 -24.35 17.69
C ASP A 442 -15.22 -23.89 18.34
N ASP A 443 -14.24 -23.49 17.56
CA ASP A 443 -12.98 -22.94 18.08
C ASP A 443 -13.22 -21.61 18.82
N TYR A 444 -14.05 -20.74 18.28
CA TYR A 444 -14.48 -19.52 18.96
C TYR A 444 -15.17 -19.80 20.30
N ARG A 445 -16.10 -20.77 20.33
CA ARG A 445 -16.78 -21.18 21.57
C ARG A 445 -15.82 -21.72 22.63
N LYS A 446 -14.89 -22.60 22.23
CA LYS A 446 -13.84 -23.12 23.11
C LYS A 446 -12.95 -22.01 23.67
N ASN A 447 -12.51 -21.11 22.80
CA ASN A 447 -11.70 -19.97 23.22
C ASN A 447 -12.45 -19.05 24.19
N LYS A 448 -13.73 -18.79 23.94
CA LYS A 448 -14.59 -18.01 24.83
C LYS A 448 -14.76 -18.65 26.20
N GLN A 449 -14.95 -19.99 26.25
CA GLN A 449 -15.01 -20.73 27.53
C GLN A 449 -13.67 -20.61 28.28
N ILE A 450 -12.54 -20.70 27.62
CA ILE A 450 -11.21 -20.52 28.23
C ILE A 450 -11.10 -19.10 28.81
N LEU A 451 -11.52 -18.11 28.06
CA LEU A 451 -11.49 -16.72 28.48
C LEU A 451 -12.38 -16.44 29.66
N GLU A 452 -13.63 -16.91 29.63
CA GLU A 452 -14.58 -16.79 30.74
C GLU A 452 -14.11 -17.54 32.02
N ARG A 453 -13.60 -18.75 31.86
CA ARG A 453 -13.11 -19.57 33.00
C ARG A 453 -11.94 -18.90 33.70
N ASN A 454 -10.97 -18.42 32.93
CA ASN A 454 -9.77 -17.74 33.45
C ASN A 454 -10.12 -16.34 34.02
N SER A 455 -11.04 -15.64 33.37
CA SER A 455 -11.54 -14.34 33.84
C SER A 455 -12.31 -14.48 35.17
N ARG A 456 -13.16 -15.53 35.32
CA ARG A 456 -13.84 -15.86 36.60
C ARG A 456 -12.85 -16.28 37.69
N ARG A 457 -11.83 -17.08 37.31
CA ARG A 457 -10.78 -17.48 38.28
C ARG A 457 -10.05 -16.25 38.80
N LEU A 458 -9.74 -15.30 37.92
CA LEU A 458 -9.12 -14.03 38.25
C LEU A 458 -10.04 -13.14 39.10
N SER A 459 -11.33 -13.07 38.77
CA SER A 459 -12.37 -12.35 39.53
C SER A 459 -12.54 -12.90 40.95
N ASN A 460 -12.51 -14.24 41.14
CA ASN A 460 -12.59 -14.87 42.45
C ASN A 460 -11.35 -14.65 43.33
N ILE A 461 -10.18 -14.45 42.69
CA ILE A 461 -8.96 -14.06 43.37
C ILE A 461 -9.09 -12.60 43.90
N ASN A 462 -9.74 -11.73 43.12
CA ASN A 462 -9.95 -10.31 43.48
C ASN A 462 -11.10 -10.05 44.47
N SER A 463 -12.04 -10.99 44.62
CA SER A 463 -13.24 -10.80 45.48
C SER A 463 -12.97 -10.90 46.98
N LYS A 464 -11.74 -11.14 47.42
CA LYS A 464 -11.38 -11.37 48.82
C LYS A 464 -10.77 -10.17 49.57
N GLU A 465 -10.68 -8.98 48.97
CA GLU A 465 -10.07 -7.84 49.66
C GLU A 465 -10.93 -6.58 49.66
N SER A 466 -11.07 -6.03 50.86
CA SER A 466 -11.78 -4.80 51.20
C SER A 466 -10.78 -3.63 51.32
N ASP A 467 -10.31 -3.09 50.21
CA ASP A 467 -9.44 -1.92 50.24
C ASP A 467 -10.02 -0.74 49.43
N GLU A 468 -9.95 0.46 49.98
CA GLU A 468 -10.49 1.70 49.43
C GLU A 468 -9.84 2.05 48.06
N LEU A 469 -8.58 1.67 47.88
CA LEU A 469 -7.83 1.77 46.64
C LEU A 469 -8.44 0.92 45.53
N ILE A 470 -8.83 -0.32 45.84
CA ILE A 470 -9.45 -1.26 44.88
C ILE A 470 -10.84 -0.76 44.46
N LYS A 471 -11.60 -0.15 45.38
CA LYS A 471 -12.89 0.49 45.05
C LYS A 471 -12.73 1.63 44.04
N ASN A 472 -11.72 2.49 44.23
CA ASN A 472 -11.43 3.59 43.29
C ASN A 472 -10.99 3.12 41.92
N ILE A 473 -10.18 2.07 41.86
CA ILE A 473 -9.74 1.48 40.59
C ILE A 473 -10.92 0.80 39.87
N ARG A 474 -11.81 0.13 40.60
CA ARG A 474 -13.05 -0.47 40.05
C ARG A 474 -14.02 0.60 39.52
N SER A 475 -14.16 1.72 40.24
CA SER A 475 -14.98 2.83 39.74
C SER A 475 -14.46 3.35 38.43
N LYS A 476 -13.14 3.62 38.32
CA LYS A 476 -12.51 4.04 37.09
C LYS A 476 -12.70 3.04 35.95
N LYS A 477 -12.61 1.73 36.27
CA LYS A 477 -12.85 0.70 35.27
C LYS A 477 -14.27 0.75 34.73
N ASN A 478 -15.27 0.86 35.59
CA ASN A 478 -16.67 0.95 35.19
C ASN A 478 -16.92 2.21 34.31
N ASP A 479 -16.29 3.34 34.64
CA ASP A 479 -16.41 4.57 33.85
C ASP A 479 -15.81 4.37 32.44
N ILE A 480 -14.67 3.70 32.35
CA ILE A 480 -14.03 3.42 31.05
C ILE A 480 -14.83 2.39 30.24
N GLU A 481 -15.35 1.33 30.86
CA GLU A 481 -16.23 0.35 30.19
C GLU A 481 -17.50 1.03 29.65
N HIS A 482 -18.04 2.01 30.38
CA HIS A 482 -19.16 2.82 29.90
C HIS A 482 -18.78 3.65 28.67
N LEU A 483 -17.63 4.35 28.72
CA LEU A 483 -17.11 5.11 27.59
C LEU A 483 -16.83 4.25 26.37
N ILE A 484 -16.27 3.05 26.55
CA ILE A 484 -16.08 2.07 25.48
C ILE A 484 -17.43 1.70 24.84
N SER A 485 -18.45 1.43 25.67
CA SER A 485 -19.79 1.09 25.17
C SER A 485 -20.44 2.25 24.39
N GLU A 486 -20.23 3.49 24.84
CA GLU A 486 -20.72 4.68 24.11
C GLU A 486 -20.00 4.85 22.76
N LYS A 487 -18.68 4.70 22.75
CA LYS A 487 -17.89 4.80 21.51
C LYS A 487 -18.22 3.66 20.52
N ASP A 488 -18.44 2.45 21.00
CA ASP A 488 -18.89 1.34 20.13
C ASP A 488 -20.28 1.62 19.51
N LYS A 489 -21.17 2.27 20.25
CA LYS A 489 -22.46 2.72 19.69
C LYS A 489 -22.29 3.84 18.67
N GLU A 490 -21.43 4.80 18.92
CA GLU A 490 -21.14 5.90 18.01
C GLU A 490 -20.56 5.36 16.69
N ILE A 491 -19.61 4.41 16.76
CA ILE A 491 -19.04 3.75 15.58
C ILE A 491 -20.11 3.01 14.77
N ARG A 492 -21.02 2.28 15.41
CA ARG A 492 -22.13 1.62 14.69
C ARG A 492 -23.02 2.62 13.95
N LEU A 493 -23.39 3.72 14.59
CA LEU A 493 -24.19 4.77 13.97
C LEU A 493 -23.46 5.44 12.80
N THR A 494 -22.15 5.68 12.93
CA THR A 494 -21.36 6.23 11.82
C THR A 494 -21.25 5.26 10.65
N HIS A 495 -21.15 3.95 10.90
CA HIS A 495 -21.19 2.93 9.83
C HIS A 495 -22.56 2.84 9.15
N GLU A 496 -23.66 2.93 9.89
CA GLU A 496 -25.01 2.96 9.32
C GLU A 496 -25.20 4.21 8.43
N THR A 497 -24.79 5.38 8.93
CA THR A 497 -24.84 6.63 8.14
C THR A 497 -23.95 6.56 6.91
N LEU A 498 -22.78 5.96 7.00
CA LEU A 498 -21.89 5.75 5.86
C LEU A 498 -22.54 4.84 4.81
N GLY A 499 -23.21 3.78 5.25
CA GLY A 499 -23.98 2.88 4.37
C GLY A 499 -25.08 3.61 3.61
N THR A 500 -25.88 4.40 4.30
CA THR A 500 -27.00 5.19 3.69
C THR A 500 -26.47 6.24 2.71
N LEU A 501 -25.46 7.01 3.09
CA LEU A 501 -24.83 8.01 2.22
C LEU A 501 -24.18 7.39 0.97
N THR A 502 -23.57 6.22 1.12
CA THR A 502 -22.97 5.49 -0.01
C THR A 502 -24.05 5.00 -0.99
N GLN A 503 -25.17 4.52 -0.48
CA GLN A 503 -26.32 4.11 -1.31
C GLN A 503 -26.95 5.30 -2.03
N GLU A 504 -27.11 6.44 -1.33
CA GLU A 504 -27.59 7.68 -1.97
C GLU A 504 -26.64 8.17 -3.05
N LEU A 505 -25.34 8.15 -2.79
CA LEU A 505 -24.31 8.51 -3.77
C LEU A 505 -24.38 7.62 -5.02
N ALA A 506 -24.55 6.31 -4.86
CA ALA A 506 -24.72 5.39 -5.98
C ALA A 506 -25.97 5.70 -6.81
N THR A 507 -27.08 6.03 -6.14
CA THR A 507 -28.34 6.42 -6.80
C THR A 507 -28.18 7.72 -7.59
N VAL A 508 -27.58 8.75 -6.98
CA VAL A 508 -27.32 10.04 -7.65
C VAL A 508 -26.34 9.87 -8.80
N SER A 509 -25.31 9.06 -8.63
CA SER A 509 -24.32 8.77 -9.69
C SER A 509 -24.97 8.08 -10.89
N LYS A 510 -25.90 7.16 -10.67
CA LYS A 510 -26.68 6.54 -11.73
C LYS A 510 -27.56 7.57 -12.46
N GLN A 511 -28.25 8.43 -11.72
CA GLN A 511 -29.09 9.51 -12.32
C GLN A 511 -28.21 10.50 -13.13
N VAL A 512 -27.04 10.88 -12.63
CA VAL A 512 -26.07 11.71 -13.38
C VAL A 512 -25.66 11.01 -14.67
N SER A 513 -25.34 9.72 -14.64
CA SER A 513 -24.95 8.94 -15.81
C SER A 513 -26.09 8.88 -16.85
N GLU A 514 -27.32 8.60 -16.44
CA GLU A 514 -28.47 8.51 -17.31
C GLU A 514 -28.85 9.88 -17.94
N LEU A 515 -28.87 10.93 -17.13
CA LEU A 515 -29.17 12.28 -17.61
C LEU A 515 -28.06 12.81 -18.53
N SER A 516 -26.81 12.53 -18.20
CA SER A 516 -25.68 12.94 -19.02
C SER A 516 -25.67 12.34 -20.43
N LYS A 517 -26.27 11.15 -20.61
CA LYS A 517 -26.47 10.53 -21.93
C LYS A 517 -27.55 11.19 -22.77
N LYS A 518 -28.52 11.85 -22.12
CA LYS A 518 -29.68 12.51 -22.78
C LYS A 518 -29.44 13.97 -23.16
N VAL A 519 -28.37 14.57 -22.61
CA VAL A 519 -28.02 15.97 -22.84
C VAL A 519 -27.52 16.16 -24.29
N SER A 520 -28.18 17.03 -25.07
CA SER A 520 -27.72 17.38 -26.42
C SER A 520 -26.57 18.36 -26.35
N LEU A 521 -25.48 18.07 -27.06
CA LEU A 521 -24.28 18.89 -27.14
C LEU A 521 -24.27 19.69 -28.47
N ASP A 522 -23.67 20.86 -28.46
CA ASP A 522 -23.33 21.57 -29.69
C ASP A 522 -22.34 20.74 -30.53
N ASP A 523 -22.38 20.87 -31.86
CA ASP A 523 -21.60 20.06 -32.80
C ASP A 523 -20.09 20.01 -32.47
N SER A 524 -19.51 21.12 -31.98
CA SER A 524 -18.11 21.21 -31.58
C SER A 524 -17.82 20.41 -30.31
N ASP A 525 -18.67 20.53 -29.29
CA ASP A 525 -18.51 19.88 -28.02
C ASP A 525 -18.92 18.39 -28.09
N ALA A 526 -19.86 18.05 -28.99
CA ALA A 526 -20.21 16.66 -29.30
C ALA A 526 -19.02 15.89 -29.93
N LYS A 527 -18.24 16.53 -30.82
CA LYS A 527 -17.03 15.93 -31.39
C LYS A 527 -15.98 15.69 -30.31
N LYS A 528 -15.76 16.65 -29.40
CA LYS A 528 -14.83 16.53 -28.28
C LYS A 528 -15.27 15.47 -27.25
N ASP A 529 -16.57 15.42 -26.93
CA ASP A 529 -17.13 14.39 -26.04
C ASP A 529 -16.93 12.98 -26.60
N LYS A 530 -17.16 12.82 -27.92
CA LYS A 530 -16.94 11.53 -28.60
C LYS A 530 -15.48 11.11 -28.61
N VAL A 531 -14.55 12.03 -28.81
CA VAL A 531 -13.11 11.74 -28.72
C VAL A 531 -12.71 11.37 -27.29
N ALA A 532 -13.21 12.11 -26.29
CA ALA A 532 -12.95 11.79 -24.89
C ALA A 532 -13.54 10.43 -24.50
N GLU A 533 -14.72 10.07 -24.99
CA GLU A 533 -15.33 8.75 -24.79
C GLU A 533 -14.49 7.62 -25.36
N LEU A 534 -14.00 7.80 -26.59
CA LEU A 534 -13.12 6.84 -27.24
C LEU A 534 -11.81 6.68 -26.45
N LEU A 535 -11.21 7.78 -26.02
CA LEU A 535 -10.00 7.74 -25.19
C LEU A 535 -10.24 7.03 -23.83
N ILE A 536 -11.38 7.25 -23.18
CA ILE A 536 -11.74 6.58 -21.92
C ILE A 536 -11.92 5.07 -22.16
N SER A 537 -12.55 4.69 -23.26
CA SER A 537 -12.71 3.28 -23.64
C SER A 537 -11.38 2.60 -23.88
N GLU A 538 -10.51 3.22 -24.70
CA GLU A 538 -9.15 2.72 -24.97
C GLU A 538 -8.29 2.63 -23.71
N LEU A 539 -8.33 3.67 -22.86
CA LEU A 539 -7.65 3.66 -21.57
C LEU A 539 -8.16 2.54 -20.65
N SER A 540 -9.46 2.27 -20.66
CA SER A 540 -10.05 1.20 -19.85
C SER A 540 -9.56 -0.17 -20.31
N THR A 541 -9.57 -0.41 -21.62
CA THR A 541 -9.06 -1.65 -22.22
C THR A 541 -7.55 -1.80 -21.97
N PHE A 542 -6.79 -0.72 -22.13
CA PHE A 542 -5.36 -0.69 -21.84
C PHE A 542 -5.07 -1.03 -20.37
N LEU A 543 -5.81 -0.43 -19.43
CA LEU A 543 -5.64 -0.67 -18.00
C LEU A 543 -5.89 -2.12 -17.63
N VAL A 544 -6.93 -2.74 -18.19
CA VAL A 544 -7.22 -4.17 -17.97
C VAL A 544 -6.08 -5.04 -18.49
N SER A 545 -5.65 -4.80 -19.72
CA SER A 545 -4.54 -5.56 -20.33
C SER A 545 -3.22 -5.36 -19.57
N LEU A 546 -2.93 -4.12 -19.16
CA LEU A 546 -1.72 -3.80 -18.39
C LEU A 546 -1.73 -4.52 -17.03
N LYS A 547 -2.85 -4.46 -16.28
CA LYS A 547 -2.98 -5.13 -14.98
C LYS A 547 -2.80 -6.65 -15.14
N GLN A 548 -3.36 -7.24 -16.18
CA GLN A 548 -3.25 -8.67 -16.44
C GLN A 548 -1.82 -9.09 -16.83
N GLU A 549 -1.19 -8.36 -17.74
CA GLU A 549 0.20 -8.63 -18.15
C GLU A 549 1.16 -8.51 -16.95
N LYS A 550 0.99 -7.45 -16.17
CA LYS A 550 1.80 -7.20 -14.98
C LYS A 550 1.56 -8.22 -13.87
N LYS A 551 0.33 -8.71 -13.70
CA LYS A 551 0.01 -9.82 -12.82
C LYS A 551 0.85 -11.06 -13.17
N PHE A 552 0.84 -11.51 -14.42
CA PHE A 552 1.62 -12.66 -14.88
C PHE A 552 3.13 -12.44 -14.74
N SER A 553 3.60 -11.21 -14.98
CA SER A 553 5.02 -10.87 -14.79
C SER A 553 5.41 -11.00 -13.33
N LEU A 554 4.59 -10.46 -12.41
CA LEU A 554 4.81 -10.53 -10.96
C LEU A 554 4.82 -11.98 -10.46
N GLU A 555 3.85 -12.81 -10.86
CA GLU A 555 3.77 -14.24 -10.52
C GLU A 555 5.04 -14.98 -10.91
N ARG A 556 5.49 -14.78 -12.16
CA ARG A 556 6.71 -15.39 -12.67
C ARG A 556 7.97 -14.94 -11.93
N ARG A 557 8.07 -13.63 -11.60
CA ARG A 557 9.21 -13.08 -10.87
C ARG A 557 9.25 -13.59 -9.43
N ILE A 558 8.14 -13.59 -8.72
CA ILE A 558 8.05 -14.13 -7.35
C ILE A 558 8.47 -15.60 -7.37
N LYS A 559 7.91 -16.42 -8.27
CA LYS A 559 8.28 -17.83 -8.40
C LYS A 559 9.78 -18.00 -8.64
N GLY A 560 10.35 -17.27 -9.59
CA GLY A 560 11.77 -17.37 -9.94
C GLY A 560 12.68 -17.02 -8.79
N VAL A 561 12.44 -15.87 -8.15
CA VAL A 561 13.25 -15.42 -7.00
C VAL A 561 13.12 -16.38 -5.82
N LEU A 562 11.89 -16.81 -5.51
CA LEU A 562 11.64 -17.68 -4.37
C LEU A 562 12.29 -19.05 -4.53
N ASN A 563 12.18 -19.68 -5.70
CA ASN A 563 12.85 -20.97 -5.98
C ASN A 563 14.38 -20.84 -5.96
N ASN A 564 14.96 -19.72 -6.43
CA ASN A 564 16.40 -19.50 -6.35
C ASN A 564 16.89 -19.38 -4.90
N LEU A 565 16.11 -18.72 -4.05
CA LEU A 565 16.49 -18.48 -2.66
C LEU A 565 16.23 -19.67 -1.74
N MET A 566 15.20 -20.49 -2.03
CA MET A 566 14.90 -21.70 -1.25
C MET A 566 15.92 -22.81 -1.45
N HIS A 567 16.09 -23.67 -0.44
CA HIS A 567 16.97 -24.85 -0.51
C HIS A 567 16.35 -26.00 -1.28
N LYS A 568 15.01 -26.07 -1.31
CA LYS A 568 14.25 -27.10 -2.00
C LYS A 568 14.11 -26.67 -3.45
N GLU A 569 14.90 -27.25 -4.34
CA GLU A 569 14.78 -27.03 -5.78
C GLU A 569 13.34 -27.33 -6.22
N ASP A 570 12.73 -26.42 -6.98
CA ASP A 570 11.37 -26.52 -7.52
C ASP A 570 10.25 -26.79 -6.48
N PHE A 571 10.43 -26.32 -5.22
CA PHE A 571 9.38 -26.46 -4.19
C PHE A 571 8.10 -25.71 -4.58
N ILE A 572 8.23 -24.53 -5.19
CA ILE A 572 7.09 -23.73 -5.65
C ILE A 572 6.82 -24.03 -7.13
N GLY A 573 5.72 -24.73 -7.39
CA GLY A 573 5.26 -25.06 -8.74
C GLY A 573 4.60 -23.88 -9.44
N ARG A 574 3.71 -23.16 -8.72
CA ARG A 574 2.96 -22.01 -9.23
C ARG A 574 2.77 -20.97 -8.15
N VAL A 575 2.80 -19.71 -8.56
CA VAL A 575 2.39 -18.56 -7.76
C VAL A 575 1.20 -17.94 -8.45
N GLU A 576 0.15 -17.64 -7.71
CA GLU A 576 -1.04 -16.98 -8.23
C GLU A 576 -1.32 -15.70 -7.44
N VAL A 577 -1.44 -14.58 -8.16
CA VAL A 577 -1.80 -13.28 -7.61
C VAL A 577 -3.30 -13.08 -7.81
N ILE A 578 -4.04 -12.97 -6.72
CA ILE A 578 -5.50 -12.77 -6.74
C ILE A 578 -5.77 -11.30 -6.41
N ILE A 579 -6.42 -10.60 -7.34
CA ILE A 579 -6.78 -9.20 -7.17
C ILE A 579 -8.30 -9.09 -7.24
N ASN A 580 -8.94 -8.76 -6.12
CA ASN A 580 -10.37 -8.55 -6.00
C ASN A 580 -10.64 -7.11 -5.58
N GLY A 581 -10.93 -6.25 -6.56
CA GLY A 581 -11.14 -4.82 -6.32
C GLY A 581 -9.89 -4.14 -5.74
N GLU A 582 -9.96 -3.77 -4.46
CA GLU A 582 -8.86 -3.15 -3.71
C GLU A 582 -8.04 -4.15 -2.89
N ASP A 583 -8.41 -5.42 -2.87
CA ASP A 583 -7.74 -6.47 -2.12
C ASP A 583 -6.81 -7.26 -3.04
N MET A 584 -5.59 -7.55 -2.58
CA MET A 584 -4.62 -8.40 -3.27
C MET A 584 -4.12 -9.48 -2.34
N ASP A 585 -4.15 -10.73 -2.81
CA ASP A 585 -3.54 -11.88 -2.14
C ASP A 585 -2.59 -12.61 -3.09
N ILE A 586 -1.64 -13.34 -2.53
CA ILE A 586 -0.67 -14.13 -3.29
C ILE A 586 -0.71 -15.56 -2.77
N GLU A 587 -1.15 -16.48 -3.57
CA GLU A 587 -1.20 -17.90 -3.23
C GLU A 587 0.00 -18.65 -3.80
N LEU A 588 0.53 -19.59 -3.02
CA LEU A 588 1.66 -20.44 -3.39
C LEU A 588 1.18 -21.86 -3.55
N TYR A 589 1.60 -22.52 -4.62
CA TYR A 589 1.27 -23.91 -4.92
C TYR A 589 2.54 -24.75 -5.10
N THR A 590 2.49 -25.99 -4.63
CA THR A 590 3.56 -26.98 -4.88
C THR A 590 3.58 -27.39 -6.36
N VAL A 591 4.59 -28.18 -6.75
CA VAL A 591 4.66 -28.78 -8.10
C VAL A 591 3.44 -29.68 -8.36
N ASP A 592 2.88 -30.32 -7.34
CA ASP A 592 1.66 -31.15 -7.42
C ASP A 592 0.36 -30.31 -7.37
N ASP A 593 0.44 -28.99 -7.57
CA ASP A 593 -0.67 -28.03 -7.55
C ASP A 593 -1.49 -28.01 -6.24
N LYS A 594 -0.84 -28.29 -5.10
CA LYS A 594 -1.43 -28.19 -3.76
C LYS A 594 -1.14 -26.83 -3.16
N LEU A 595 -2.16 -26.17 -2.63
CA LEU A 595 -2.03 -24.89 -1.95
C LEU A 595 -1.13 -25.02 -0.71
N ILE A 596 -0.13 -24.14 -0.61
CA ILE A 596 0.78 -24.04 0.51
C ILE A 596 0.18 -23.07 1.54
N ASN A 597 -0.06 -23.54 2.75
CA ASN A 597 -0.42 -22.66 3.84
C ASN A 597 0.80 -21.81 4.24
N LYS A 598 0.72 -20.50 4.03
CA LYS A 598 1.79 -19.54 4.35
C LYS A 598 2.17 -19.53 5.84
N ASP A 599 1.22 -19.81 6.72
CA ASP A 599 1.46 -19.89 8.18
C ASP A 599 2.29 -21.14 8.57
N SER A 600 2.33 -22.16 7.71
CA SER A 600 3.11 -23.38 7.93
C SER A 600 4.58 -23.24 7.52
N LEU A 601 4.95 -22.15 6.84
CA LEU A 601 6.32 -21.85 6.48
C LEU A 601 7.15 -21.51 7.74
N SER A 602 8.38 -21.98 7.79
CA SER A 602 9.34 -21.57 8.83
C SER A 602 9.57 -20.05 8.76
N LYS A 603 10.02 -19.45 9.86
CA LYS A 603 10.30 -18.00 9.90
C LYS A 603 11.30 -17.54 8.83
N GLY A 604 12.31 -18.37 8.53
CA GLY A 604 13.25 -18.13 7.43
C GLY A 604 12.58 -18.18 6.07
N GLU A 605 11.73 -19.20 5.80
CA GLU A 605 10.99 -19.33 4.56
C GLU A 605 9.97 -18.18 4.38
N GLN A 606 9.30 -17.75 5.45
CA GLN A 606 8.41 -16.56 5.43
C GLN A 606 9.19 -15.30 5.04
N GLN A 607 10.40 -15.14 5.55
CA GLN A 607 11.26 -14.01 5.20
C GLN A 607 11.74 -14.08 3.74
N LEU A 608 12.10 -15.27 3.24
CA LEU A 608 12.44 -15.46 1.82
C LEU A 608 11.25 -15.16 0.90
N TYR A 609 10.06 -15.58 1.30
CA TYR A 609 8.83 -15.26 0.58
C TYR A 609 8.59 -13.75 0.51
N ALA A 610 8.67 -13.07 1.65
CA ALA A 610 8.55 -11.62 1.72
C ALA A 610 9.61 -10.89 0.88
N THR A 611 10.84 -11.36 0.95
CA THR A 611 11.97 -10.86 0.16
C THR A 611 11.74 -11.05 -1.35
N SER A 612 11.15 -12.18 -1.76
CA SER A 612 10.83 -12.44 -3.17
C SER A 612 9.72 -11.51 -3.70
N ILE A 613 8.70 -11.23 -2.90
CA ILE A 613 7.66 -10.24 -3.24
C ILE A 613 8.28 -8.85 -3.40
N LEU A 614 9.10 -8.44 -2.44
CA LEU A 614 9.79 -7.15 -2.49
C LEU A 614 10.61 -7.00 -3.78
N LYS A 615 11.47 -8.00 -4.07
CA LYS A 615 12.28 -7.97 -5.30
C LYS A 615 11.43 -7.90 -6.55
N ALA A 616 10.38 -8.71 -6.61
CA ALA A 616 9.48 -8.71 -7.76
C ALA A 616 8.78 -7.35 -7.94
N LEU A 617 8.37 -6.68 -6.85
CA LEU A 617 7.78 -5.35 -6.90
C LEU A 617 8.81 -4.29 -7.30
N VAL A 618 10.02 -4.33 -6.77
CA VAL A 618 11.11 -3.42 -7.18
C VAL A 618 11.42 -3.60 -8.67
N ASP A 619 11.55 -4.82 -9.15
CA ASP A 619 11.81 -5.11 -10.57
C ASP A 619 10.65 -4.66 -11.48
N GLU A 620 9.39 -4.82 -11.04
CA GLU A 620 8.21 -4.37 -11.80
C GLU A 620 8.06 -2.84 -11.83
N SER A 621 8.56 -2.14 -10.81
CA SER A 621 8.53 -0.68 -10.78
C SER A 621 9.37 -0.05 -11.88
N GLY A 622 10.41 -0.73 -12.34
CA GLY A 622 11.40 -0.20 -13.27
C GLY A 622 12.22 0.97 -12.69
N ILE A 623 12.01 1.30 -11.42
CA ILE A 623 12.69 2.43 -10.76
C ILE A 623 14.05 1.96 -10.29
N GLN A 624 15.07 2.63 -10.77
CA GLN A 624 16.45 2.40 -10.35
C GLN A 624 16.81 3.37 -9.22
N PHE A 625 16.52 2.98 -7.99
CA PHE A 625 16.84 3.73 -6.78
C PHE A 625 17.71 2.86 -5.85
N PRO A 626 18.62 3.44 -5.05
CA PRO A 626 19.38 2.71 -4.04
C PRO A 626 18.49 2.04 -3.01
N VAL A 627 18.87 0.82 -2.59
CA VAL A 627 18.13 0.06 -1.59
C VAL A 627 18.89 0.07 -0.27
N PHE A 628 18.20 0.39 0.81
CA PHE A 628 18.71 0.44 2.18
C PHE A 628 18.05 -0.63 3.03
N ILE A 629 18.84 -1.51 3.63
CA ILE A 629 18.32 -2.67 4.38
C ILE A 629 18.89 -2.66 5.79
N ASP A 630 18.02 -2.46 6.78
CA ASP A 630 18.38 -2.64 8.19
C ASP A 630 18.28 -4.12 8.59
N SER A 631 19.20 -4.58 9.43
CA SER A 631 19.28 -5.97 9.92
C SER A 631 19.21 -7.04 8.80
N PRO A 632 20.10 -6.98 7.78
CA PRO A 632 19.93 -7.69 6.51
C PRO A 632 19.94 -9.22 6.61
N LEU A 633 20.61 -9.79 7.61
CA LEU A 633 20.80 -11.25 7.74
C LEU A 633 20.08 -11.85 8.95
N GLN A 634 19.27 -11.07 9.66
CA GLN A 634 18.54 -11.54 10.82
C GLN A 634 17.53 -12.65 10.43
N LYS A 635 17.46 -13.70 11.23
CA LYS A 635 16.59 -14.88 11.05
C LYS A 635 16.97 -15.85 9.92
N PHE A 636 18.02 -15.59 9.15
CA PHE A 636 18.53 -16.55 8.17
C PHE A 636 19.52 -17.52 8.82
N ASP A 637 19.46 -18.78 8.43
CA ASP A 637 20.55 -19.72 8.67
C ASP A 637 21.72 -19.46 7.71
N LYS A 638 22.89 -20.07 7.98
CA LYS A 638 24.10 -19.85 7.16
C LYS A 638 23.89 -20.09 5.67
N SER A 639 23.08 -21.06 5.33
CA SER A 639 22.88 -21.47 3.95
C SER A 639 21.98 -20.48 3.20
N HIS A 640 20.88 -20.03 3.83
CA HIS A 640 20.05 -18.96 3.29
C HIS A 640 20.78 -17.63 3.24
N ALA A 641 21.58 -17.30 4.28
CA ALA A 641 22.41 -16.10 4.30
C ALA A 641 23.37 -16.06 3.11
N THR A 642 24.06 -17.18 2.79
CA THR A 642 24.94 -17.26 1.63
C THR A 642 24.20 -16.96 0.32
N LYS A 643 23.02 -17.58 0.07
CA LYS A 643 22.24 -17.32 -1.12
C LYS A 643 21.76 -15.87 -1.21
N ILE A 644 21.29 -15.29 -0.11
CA ILE A 644 20.87 -13.88 -0.06
C ILE A 644 22.05 -12.96 -0.41
N ILE A 645 23.22 -13.23 0.11
CA ILE A 645 24.43 -12.45 -0.16
C ILE A 645 24.85 -12.55 -1.63
N THR A 646 24.86 -13.77 -2.20
CA THR A 646 25.38 -13.99 -3.56
C THR A 646 24.38 -13.72 -4.67
N GLU A 647 23.10 -13.95 -4.44
CA GLU A 647 22.08 -13.93 -5.49
C GLU A 647 21.08 -12.80 -5.36
N PHE A 648 20.75 -12.38 -4.12
CA PHE A 648 19.72 -11.37 -3.93
C PHE A 648 20.30 -9.95 -3.85
N TYR A 649 21.22 -9.66 -2.93
CA TYR A 649 21.74 -8.30 -2.74
C TYR A 649 22.39 -7.72 -3.99
N PRO A 650 23.21 -8.43 -4.76
CA PRO A 650 23.81 -7.86 -5.97
C PRO A 650 22.80 -7.52 -7.06
N GLN A 651 21.64 -8.17 -7.04
CA GLN A 651 20.64 -8.07 -8.11
C GLN A 651 19.44 -7.16 -7.78
N ILE A 652 19.27 -6.74 -6.51
CA ILE A 652 18.09 -5.96 -6.12
C ILE A 652 18.16 -4.52 -6.61
N SER A 653 19.34 -3.93 -6.65
CA SER A 653 19.58 -2.55 -7.13
C SER A 653 21.03 -2.37 -7.58
N LYS A 654 21.27 -1.31 -8.37
CA LYS A 654 22.64 -0.88 -8.73
C LYS A 654 23.44 -0.36 -7.53
N GLN A 655 22.78 -0.05 -6.42
CA GLN A 655 23.41 0.38 -5.18
C GLN A 655 22.62 -0.15 -4.00
N VAL A 656 23.28 -0.91 -3.13
CA VAL A 656 22.69 -1.54 -1.96
C VAL A 656 23.48 -1.13 -0.72
N VAL A 657 22.79 -0.64 0.28
CA VAL A 657 23.36 -0.23 1.55
C VAL A 657 22.81 -1.12 2.66
N LEU A 658 23.66 -1.88 3.30
CA LEU A 658 23.30 -2.85 4.34
C LEU A 658 23.77 -2.36 5.71
N PHE A 659 22.92 -2.52 6.72
CA PHE A 659 23.22 -2.17 8.11
C PHE A 659 23.27 -3.40 9.01
N PRO A 660 24.28 -4.29 8.84
CA PRO A 660 24.38 -5.49 9.67
C PRO A 660 24.87 -5.17 11.09
N LEU A 661 24.50 -6.03 12.05
CA LEU A 661 25.15 -6.12 13.34
C LEU A 661 26.38 -7.03 13.21
N LEU A 662 27.57 -6.48 13.44
CA LEU A 662 28.81 -7.27 13.41
C LEU A 662 28.78 -8.35 14.48
N TYR A 663 29.37 -9.48 14.16
CA TYR A 663 29.51 -10.68 15.02
C TYR A 663 28.19 -11.38 15.37
N LYS A 664 27.04 -10.72 15.20
CA LYS A 664 25.73 -11.28 15.49
C LYS A 664 24.96 -11.69 14.25
N GLU A 665 24.94 -10.83 13.23
CA GLU A 665 24.27 -11.05 11.95
C GLU A 665 25.26 -11.29 10.81
N LEU A 666 26.36 -10.57 10.81
CA LEU A 666 27.44 -10.71 9.85
C LEU A 666 28.67 -11.26 10.56
N THR A 667 28.89 -12.57 10.44
CA THR A 667 30.09 -13.24 10.96
C THR A 667 31.22 -13.16 9.93
N ALA A 668 32.42 -13.64 10.32
CA ALA A 668 33.57 -13.66 9.42
C ALA A 668 33.32 -14.50 8.16
N ASP A 669 32.57 -15.62 8.28
CA ASP A 669 32.28 -16.51 7.18
C ASP A 669 31.39 -15.82 6.12
N GLU A 670 30.25 -15.20 6.55
CA GLU A 670 29.36 -14.46 5.66
C GLU A 670 30.05 -13.23 5.06
N TYR A 671 30.93 -12.58 5.85
CA TYR A 671 31.67 -11.43 5.34
C TYR A 671 32.63 -11.81 4.21
N GLU A 672 33.38 -12.91 4.35
CA GLU A 672 34.27 -13.36 3.27
C GLU A 672 33.52 -13.67 1.97
N VAL A 673 32.30 -14.18 2.06
CA VAL A 673 31.41 -14.36 0.89
C VAL A 673 30.96 -13.02 0.31
N MET A 674 30.65 -12.04 1.15
CA MET A 674 30.14 -10.72 0.73
C MET A 674 31.25 -9.79 0.23
N LYS A 675 32.48 -9.90 0.74
CA LYS A 675 33.64 -9.04 0.51
C LYS A 675 33.94 -8.74 -0.98
N PRO A 676 33.84 -9.70 -1.92
CA PRO A 676 34.06 -9.43 -3.34
C PRO A 676 33.05 -8.41 -3.93
N LEU A 677 31.87 -8.31 -3.35
CA LEU A 677 30.74 -7.47 -3.80
C LEU A 677 30.72 -6.09 -3.12
N VAL A 678 31.56 -5.90 -2.09
CA VAL A 678 31.59 -4.67 -1.28
C VAL A 678 32.45 -3.61 -1.93
N ASN A 679 31.91 -2.38 -2.02
CA ASN A 679 32.63 -1.20 -2.55
C ASN A 679 33.13 -0.25 -1.44
N ALA A 680 32.42 -0.16 -0.32
CA ALA A 680 32.75 0.70 0.80
C ALA A 680 32.25 0.12 2.13
N THR A 681 32.99 0.41 3.19
CA THR A 681 32.66 0.00 4.55
C THR A 681 32.81 1.18 5.51
N TYR A 682 31.79 1.36 6.36
CA TYR A 682 31.74 2.39 7.38
C TYR A 682 31.33 1.79 8.72
N LEU A 683 31.94 2.27 9.79
CA LEU A 683 31.50 2.02 11.16
C LEU A 683 30.86 3.27 11.74
N ILE A 684 29.73 3.10 12.38
CA ILE A 684 29.13 4.12 13.23
C ILE A 684 29.73 3.96 14.62
N LYS A 685 30.54 4.92 14.98
CA LYS A 685 31.16 5.00 16.31
C LYS A 685 30.46 6.07 17.14
N ASN A 686 30.47 5.92 18.45
CA ASN A 686 29.93 6.89 19.39
C ASN A 686 31.02 7.23 20.44
N ASP A 687 31.29 8.52 20.62
CA ASP A 687 32.29 9.03 21.58
C ASP A 687 31.66 9.42 22.91
N THR A 688 30.48 8.87 23.28
CA THR A 688 29.64 9.24 24.44
C THR A 688 28.85 10.51 24.26
N THR A 689 29.25 11.41 23.39
CA THR A 689 28.58 12.70 23.15
C THR A 689 27.82 12.75 21.84
N HIS A 690 28.32 12.10 20.81
CA HIS A 690 27.68 12.02 19.50
C HIS A 690 28.20 10.83 18.70
N SER A 691 27.41 10.46 17.71
CA SER A 691 27.78 9.43 16.73
C SER A 691 28.41 10.07 15.49
N TYR A 692 29.33 9.33 14.87
CA TYR A 692 30.00 9.73 13.62
C TYR A 692 30.34 8.51 12.77
N PHE A 693 30.56 8.76 11.45
CA PHE A 693 30.97 7.71 10.52
C PHE A 693 32.48 7.63 10.40
N GLU A 694 33.02 6.45 10.58
CA GLU A 694 34.42 6.16 10.31
C GLU A 694 34.55 5.24 9.11
N LYS A 695 35.28 5.66 8.08
CA LYS A 695 35.55 4.82 6.91
C LYS A 695 36.64 3.82 7.24
N VAL A 696 36.31 2.54 7.13
CA VAL A 696 37.20 1.43 7.42
C VAL A 696 37.66 0.76 6.12
N LYS A 697 38.83 0.14 6.09
CA LYS A 697 39.25 -0.67 4.95
C LYS A 697 38.43 -1.94 4.88
N ILE A 698 38.05 -2.35 3.66
CA ILE A 698 37.26 -3.56 3.45
C ILE A 698 37.90 -4.78 4.11
N ASP A 699 39.23 -4.90 4.08
CA ASP A 699 39.94 -6.06 4.68
C ASP A 699 39.84 -6.10 6.21
N ASN A 700 39.63 -4.97 6.85
CA ASN A 700 39.69 -4.82 8.31
C ASN A 700 38.30 -4.66 8.96
N PHE A 701 37.23 -4.69 8.18
CA PHE A 701 35.89 -4.32 8.65
C PHE A 701 35.36 -5.18 9.81
N ILE A 702 35.69 -6.45 9.86
CA ILE A 702 35.32 -7.34 10.98
C ILE A 702 36.34 -7.33 12.10
N THR A 703 37.58 -6.89 11.87
CA THR A 703 38.64 -6.90 12.89
C THR A 703 38.72 -5.62 13.71
N GLU A 704 38.11 -4.54 13.25
CA GLU A 704 37.94 -3.24 13.93
C GLU A 704 36.56 -3.09 14.56
#